data_dd02bbc18ba7c4ae4057685d6c5df086
#
_entry.id   dd02bbc18ba7c4ae4057685d6c5df086
#
_cell.length_a   1.000
_cell.length_b   1.000
_cell.length_c   1.000
_cell.angle_alpha   90.00
_cell.angle_beta   90.00
_cell.angle_gamma   90.00
#
_symmetry.space_group_name_H-M   'P 1'
#
loop_
_entity.id
_entity.type
_entity.pdbx_description
1 polymer ?
#
loop_
_entity_poly.entity_id
_entity_poly.type
_entity_poly.pdbx_seq_one_letter_code
_entity_poly.pdbx_strand_id
1 'polypeptide(L)'
;MAKLGRIVENNSNLADDVAIKKGIDAFAVSYETLKKVIDKAFFKGHVIIALSNGSKDGVTGILNQEGNMQPLRKEITRMSDIILSGNPGDVEYFSGAKTSVEEVVSTYGSLKPCIIGSDAHSLDKVGVFPNDRITWIKADPTFEGLKQILFEPKERVRISDAMPDFKYDYNIIDHVVLNTAGVWNQTIPLNQNLNTIIGGRSTGKSTLLASMAAKFQKIKNDENYDFIKGLSDNVHVFWRDGLEADNKEIEYFTQNEIANIISRRDSDKLFLEILTSLPNMREAYEKFKADEAAKFASIQAKVSLFFEKRRQYNEKNAYVKTLGDKEGIKREIEKFAKERDTIQRNLTDKKELLERFQIAAKELADLRTKEVVMRQDLEILNLLSSSNLLSINPSVSWLGLTEDISQKVSEEIQKVLAQSNSQLQDFVKDLISKEDNAFKALAREINEKQNASDYQEGKKIFDENKNLSHVMEQISNLSKQILLINKESQILEELSKECKTIASELLNEHLSYLDMMNSIASVLRIQHDNITLSAGYELKKVLEEKLNECISLRSASMNALIVNVIFQYQKKTKDSIKECLKDLLNKALRGEITFKNGYDVQSFISMILSGNWFSLQYSVDYEGDNLSDMSPGKRSFVVLKLLLDFSDKKCPILIDQPEDNLDNRAIYNELVKYVREKKKERQIILVTHNPNIVVGADSEEVIVANQNGKNAPNDRGIKFQYVHGSLENTSARITDDNEPILYRCGIREHVCDILEGGENAFRDRENKYGFFKI
;
A
#
# COMPACT_ATOMS: atom_id res chain seq x y z
N MET A 1 64.82 7.62 -32.64
CA MET A 1 64.08 6.87 -33.69
C MET A 1 64.62 7.18 -35.07
N ALA A 2 64.77 8.41 -35.52
CA ALA A 2 65.33 8.72 -36.86
C ALA A 2 66.73 8.10 -37.14
N LYS A 3 67.65 8.15 -36.13
CA LYS A 3 68.95 7.53 -36.22
C LYS A 3 68.88 6.00 -36.42
N LEU A 4 67.96 5.34 -35.65
CA LEU A 4 67.70 3.91 -35.75
C LEU A 4 67.14 3.54 -37.15
N GLY A 5 66.17 4.28 -37.63
CA GLY A 5 65.57 4.05 -38.93
C GLY A 5 66.58 4.20 -40.08
N ARG A 6 67.51 5.19 -40.01
CA ARG A 6 68.60 5.34 -40.96
C ARG A 6 69.58 4.16 -40.89
N ILE A 7 69.84 3.64 -39.75
CA ILE A 7 70.73 2.44 -39.60
C ILE A 7 70.01 1.22 -40.16
N VAL A 8 68.76 0.99 -39.87
CA VAL A 8 67.97 -0.17 -40.33
C VAL A 8 67.84 -0.19 -41.83
N GLU A 9 67.60 0.97 -42.50
CA GLU A 9 67.50 1.09 -43.90
C GLU A 9 68.87 1.30 -44.57
N ASN A 10 69.94 1.33 -43.84
CA ASN A 10 71.30 1.57 -44.29
C ASN A 10 71.38 2.86 -45.20
N ASN A 11 70.65 3.89 -44.87
CA ASN A 11 70.55 5.14 -45.60
C ASN A 11 70.63 6.34 -44.66
N SER A 12 71.81 7.00 -44.65
CA SER A 12 72.08 8.16 -43.83
C SER A 12 71.27 9.42 -44.23
N ASN A 13 70.80 9.46 -45.48
CA ASN A 13 70.13 10.60 -46.09
C ASN A 13 68.59 10.43 -46.10
N LEU A 14 68.09 9.41 -45.44
CA LEU A 14 66.63 9.19 -45.33
C LEU A 14 65.96 10.39 -44.67
N ALA A 15 64.87 10.88 -45.25
CA ALA A 15 64.13 11.98 -44.70
C ALA A 15 63.67 11.66 -43.27
N ASP A 16 63.63 12.67 -42.43
CA ASP A 16 63.39 12.47 -40.94
C ASP A 16 62.10 11.77 -40.67
N ASP A 17 61.03 12.08 -41.35
CA ASP A 17 59.70 11.48 -41.15
C ASP A 17 59.71 9.98 -41.50
N VAL A 18 60.35 9.62 -42.66
CA VAL A 18 60.51 8.21 -43.05
C VAL A 18 61.47 7.47 -42.14
N ALA A 19 62.58 8.13 -41.74
CA ALA A 19 63.56 7.56 -40.85
C ALA A 19 62.97 7.31 -39.42
N ILE A 20 62.16 8.24 -38.93
CA ILE A 20 61.46 8.06 -37.65
C ILE A 20 60.51 6.87 -37.73
N LYS A 21 59.70 6.78 -38.79
CA LYS A 21 58.79 5.65 -38.99
C LYS A 21 59.51 4.32 -39.00
N LYS A 22 60.58 4.21 -39.84
CA LYS A 22 61.39 2.99 -39.90
C LYS A 22 62.10 2.67 -38.60
N GLY A 23 62.49 3.67 -37.85
CA GLY A 23 63.10 3.47 -36.51
C GLY A 23 62.07 3.04 -35.48
N ILE A 24 60.81 3.46 -35.56
CA ILE A 24 59.74 3.00 -34.74
C ILE A 24 59.41 1.54 -35.07
N ASP A 25 59.25 1.20 -36.35
CA ASP A 25 58.96 -0.17 -36.82
C ASP A 25 60.01 -1.19 -36.40
N ALA A 26 61.28 -0.77 -36.33
CA ALA A 26 62.44 -1.61 -35.97
C ALA A 26 62.73 -1.62 -34.45
N PHE A 27 62.09 -0.76 -33.67
CA PHE A 27 62.34 -0.66 -32.26
C PHE A 27 61.61 -1.77 -31.49
N ALA A 28 62.34 -2.75 -31.03
CA ALA A 28 61.83 -3.83 -30.18
C ALA A 28 62.58 -3.88 -28.85
N VAL A 29 61.86 -4.04 -27.75
CA VAL A 29 62.39 -4.22 -26.39
C VAL A 29 61.99 -5.62 -25.91
N SER A 30 62.97 -6.38 -25.38
CA SER A 30 62.63 -7.69 -24.83
C SER A 30 61.77 -7.56 -23.59
N TYR A 31 60.91 -8.54 -23.34
CA TYR A 31 60.05 -8.63 -22.17
C TYR A 31 60.86 -8.49 -20.85
N GLU A 32 61.98 -9.18 -20.74
CA GLU A 32 62.85 -9.15 -19.55
C GLU A 32 63.43 -7.75 -19.32
N THR A 33 63.80 -7.03 -20.38
CA THR A 33 64.33 -5.66 -20.28
C THR A 33 63.26 -4.71 -19.83
N LEU A 34 62.03 -4.79 -20.40
CA LEU A 34 60.88 -3.98 -19.99
C LEU A 34 60.55 -4.23 -18.54
N LYS A 35 60.43 -5.48 -18.10
CA LYS A 35 60.16 -5.87 -16.73
C LYS A 35 61.18 -5.29 -15.77
N LYS A 36 62.51 -5.46 -16.04
CA LYS A 36 63.57 -4.87 -15.23
C LYS A 36 63.52 -3.36 -15.12
N VAL A 37 63.01 -2.66 -16.08
CA VAL A 37 62.83 -1.18 -16.03
C VAL A 37 61.62 -0.82 -15.17
N ILE A 38 60.50 -1.50 -15.33
CA ILE A 38 59.25 -1.22 -14.63
C ILE A 38 59.39 -1.58 -13.14
N ASP A 39 60.13 -2.64 -12.80
CA ASP A 39 60.36 -3.06 -11.40
C ASP A 39 61.30 -2.13 -10.62
N LYS A 40 61.91 -1.12 -11.25
CA LYS A 40 62.70 -0.10 -10.53
C LYS A 40 61.77 0.73 -9.62
N ALA A 41 62.29 1.06 -8.43
CA ALA A 41 61.56 1.83 -7.42
C ALA A 41 60.92 3.14 -7.93
N PHE A 42 61.58 3.78 -8.91
CA PHE A 42 61.09 5.01 -9.54
C PHE A 42 59.77 4.81 -10.31
N PHE A 43 59.56 3.65 -10.92
CA PHE A 43 58.33 3.37 -11.70
C PHE A 43 57.27 2.67 -10.91
N LYS A 44 57.65 1.98 -9.84
CA LYS A 44 56.74 1.17 -9.02
C LYS A 44 55.63 2.06 -8.44
N GLY A 45 54.38 1.80 -8.84
CA GLY A 45 53.20 2.59 -8.39
C GLY A 45 53.02 3.92 -9.12
N HIS A 46 53.89 4.29 -10.06
CA HIS A 46 53.80 5.53 -10.86
C HIS A 46 53.57 5.28 -12.35
N VAL A 47 53.28 4.04 -12.73
CA VAL A 47 53.03 3.62 -14.10
C VAL A 47 51.83 2.68 -14.13
N ILE A 48 50.97 2.84 -15.14
CA ILE A 48 49.88 1.93 -15.48
C ILE A 48 50.18 1.38 -16.90
N ILE A 49 50.15 0.08 -17.04
CA ILE A 49 50.44 -0.63 -18.27
C ILE A 49 49.13 -1.03 -18.93
N ALA A 50 48.83 -0.44 -20.09
CA ALA A 50 47.69 -0.81 -20.90
C ALA A 50 48.16 -1.72 -22.07
N LEU A 51 47.50 -2.86 -22.21
CA LEU A 51 47.82 -3.88 -23.21
C LEU A 51 46.73 -3.91 -24.28
N SER A 52 47.12 -3.78 -25.55
CA SER A 52 46.22 -3.98 -26.68
C SER A 52 45.85 -5.46 -26.84
N ASN A 53 44.57 -5.74 -27.08
CA ASN A 53 44.02 -7.09 -27.24
C ASN A 53 43.25 -7.24 -28.59
N GLY A 54 43.61 -6.47 -29.60
CA GLY A 54 43.01 -6.58 -30.94
C GLY A 54 43.50 -7.83 -31.68
N SER A 55 42.74 -8.32 -32.63
CA SER A 55 43.06 -9.52 -33.42
C SER A 55 44.33 -9.38 -34.29
N LYS A 56 44.79 -8.14 -34.51
CA LYS A 56 45.98 -7.82 -35.32
C LYS A 56 47.16 -7.33 -34.51
N ASP A 57 47.08 -7.38 -33.20
CA ASP A 57 48.06 -6.77 -32.29
C ASP A 57 49.28 -7.66 -31.97
N GLY A 58 49.73 -8.42 -32.91
CA GLY A 58 50.91 -9.22 -32.79
C GLY A 58 50.78 -10.31 -31.69
N VAL A 59 51.79 -10.38 -30.81
CA VAL A 59 51.86 -11.42 -29.74
C VAL A 59 50.73 -11.30 -28.72
N THR A 60 50.17 -10.12 -28.55
CA THR A 60 49.15 -9.85 -27.53
C THR A 60 47.73 -10.07 -28.05
N GLY A 61 47.54 -10.14 -29.37
CA GLY A 61 46.21 -10.33 -29.97
C GLY A 61 45.55 -11.65 -29.56
N ILE A 62 44.27 -11.60 -29.24
CA ILE A 62 43.47 -12.77 -28.78
C ILE A 62 43.47 -13.90 -29.80
N LEU A 63 43.43 -13.57 -31.09
CA LEU A 63 43.32 -14.57 -32.16
C LEU A 63 44.66 -15.14 -32.59
N ASN A 64 45.78 -14.72 -32.03
CA ASN A 64 47.08 -15.27 -32.32
C ASN A 64 47.29 -16.59 -31.54
N GLN A 65 46.86 -17.69 -32.13
CA GLN A 65 46.76 -19.00 -31.49
C GLN A 65 48.00 -19.90 -31.74
N GLU A 66 49.11 -19.37 -32.18
CA GLU A 66 50.32 -20.21 -32.29
C GLU A 66 50.73 -20.74 -30.93
N GLY A 67 50.71 -22.06 -30.74
CA GLY A 67 50.79 -22.75 -29.43
C GLY A 67 52.02 -22.37 -28.60
N ASN A 68 53.11 -21.98 -29.21
CA ASN A 68 54.36 -21.60 -28.52
C ASN A 68 54.30 -20.18 -27.90
N MET A 69 53.36 -19.33 -28.29
CA MET A 69 53.24 -17.95 -27.79
C MET A 69 52.23 -17.77 -26.66
N GLN A 70 51.44 -18.79 -26.38
CA GLN A 70 50.40 -18.71 -25.36
C GLN A 70 50.94 -18.46 -23.92
N PRO A 71 52.06 -19.08 -23.47
CA PRO A 71 52.63 -18.77 -22.16
C PRO A 71 53.13 -17.32 -22.06
N LEU A 72 53.81 -16.83 -23.09
CA LEU A 72 54.36 -15.48 -23.14
C LEU A 72 53.18 -14.45 -23.08
N ARG A 73 52.12 -14.70 -23.81
CA ARG A 73 50.93 -13.85 -23.79
C ARG A 73 50.29 -13.76 -22.40
N LYS A 74 50.17 -14.89 -21.70
CA LYS A 74 49.68 -14.90 -20.32
C LYS A 74 50.57 -14.07 -19.39
N GLU A 75 51.89 -14.17 -19.52
CA GLU A 75 52.83 -13.39 -18.72
C GLU A 75 52.79 -11.90 -19.02
N ILE A 76 52.65 -11.50 -20.29
CA ILE A 76 52.48 -10.09 -20.71
C ILE A 76 51.15 -9.55 -20.17
N THR A 77 50.06 -10.32 -20.27
CA THR A 77 48.76 -9.94 -19.73
C THR A 77 48.79 -9.84 -18.19
N ARG A 78 49.54 -10.72 -17.52
CA ARG A 78 49.76 -10.66 -16.07
C ARG A 78 50.49 -9.38 -15.63
N MET A 79 51.45 -8.91 -16.44
CA MET A 79 52.20 -7.67 -16.21
C MET A 79 51.37 -6.41 -16.48
N SER A 80 50.35 -6.50 -17.33
CA SER A 80 49.50 -5.35 -17.65
C SER A 80 48.49 -5.06 -16.54
N ASP A 81 48.06 -3.79 -16.44
CA ASP A 81 47.07 -3.32 -15.52
C ASP A 81 45.69 -3.18 -16.20
N ILE A 82 45.70 -2.77 -17.47
CA ILE A 82 44.50 -2.43 -18.27
C ILE A 82 44.54 -3.19 -19.59
N ILE A 83 43.39 -3.56 -20.12
CA ILE A 83 43.25 -4.13 -21.46
C ILE A 83 42.62 -3.11 -22.41
N LEU A 84 43.24 -2.83 -23.53
CA LEU A 84 42.68 -2.01 -24.61
C LEU A 84 41.78 -2.90 -25.47
N SER A 85 40.50 -2.96 -25.18
CA SER A 85 39.51 -3.71 -25.93
C SER A 85 38.09 -3.17 -25.69
N GLY A 86 37.34 -2.94 -26.77
CA GLY A 86 35.94 -2.62 -26.77
C GLY A 86 35.01 -3.84 -26.98
N ASN A 87 35.60 -5.04 -27.09
CA ASN A 87 34.81 -6.27 -27.28
C ASN A 87 34.08 -6.64 -26.00
N PRO A 88 32.72 -6.77 -26.00
CA PRO A 88 31.96 -7.17 -24.86
C PRO A 88 32.42 -8.48 -24.19
N GLY A 89 32.83 -9.47 -25.01
CA GLY A 89 33.33 -10.75 -24.50
C GLY A 89 34.64 -10.63 -23.70
N ASP A 90 35.52 -9.67 -24.06
CA ASP A 90 36.73 -9.38 -23.29
C ASP A 90 36.40 -8.66 -22.00
N VAL A 91 35.48 -7.68 -22.06
CA VAL A 91 34.99 -6.96 -20.86
C VAL A 91 34.42 -7.93 -19.85
N GLU A 92 33.52 -8.83 -20.28
CA GLU A 92 32.94 -9.86 -19.41
C GLU A 92 34.00 -10.83 -18.87
N TYR A 93 34.95 -11.25 -19.69
CA TYR A 93 35.99 -12.19 -19.27
C TYR A 93 36.95 -11.59 -18.24
N PHE A 94 37.54 -10.45 -18.53
CA PHE A 94 38.54 -9.81 -17.67
C PHE A 94 37.96 -9.18 -16.42
N SER A 95 36.64 -8.91 -16.39
CA SER A 95 35.91 -8.50 -15.18
C SER A 95 35.43 -9.66 -14.30
N GLY A 96 35.64 -10.91 -14.75
CA GLY A 96 35.16 -12.11 -14.04
C GLY A 96 33.64 -12.35 -14.17
N ALA A 97 32.96 -11.71 -15.11
CA ALA A 97 31.53 -11.90 -15.33
C ALA A 97 31.20 -13.13 -16.18
N LYS A 98 32.09 -13.49 -17.15
CA LYS A 98 31.93 -14.66 -18.04
C LYS A 98 32.51 -15.93 -17.44
N THR A 99 33.54 -15.79 -16.64
CA THR A 99 34.20 -16.83 -15.86
C THR A 99 34.17 -16.44 -14.39
N SER A 100 34.87 -17.12 -13.47
CA SER A 100 34.90 -16.65 -12.08
C SER A 100 36.02 -15.62 -11.86
N VAL A 101 35.84 -14.78 -10.84
CA VAL A 101 36.88 -13.83 -10.39
C VAL A 101 38.15 -14.57 -10.02
N GLU A 102 38.04 -15.71 -9.34
CA GLU A 102 39.15 -16.56 -8.90
C GLU A 102 39.93 -17.08 -10.09
N GLU A 103 39.30 -17.47 -11.18
CA GLU A 103 39.95 -17.94 -12.40
C GLU A 103 40.76 -16.83 -13.07
N VAL A 104 40.21 -15.63 -13.22
CA VAL A 104 40.92 -14.49 -13.80
C VAL A 104 42.11 -14.09 -12.93
N VAL A 105 41.92 -14.00 -11.61
CA VAL A 105 42.97 -13.62 -10.67
C VAL A 105 44.07 -14.68 -10.62
N SER A 106 43.76 -15.96 -10.62
CA SER A 106 44.77 -17.02 -10.64
C SER A 106 45.59 -17.01 -11.93
N THR A 107 44.94 -16.68 -13.05
CA THR A 107 45.58 -16.65 -14.39
C THR A 107 46.41 -15.40 -14.60
N TYR A 108 45.91 -14.23 -14.27
CA TYR A 108 46.48 -12.92 -14.63
C TYR A 108 46.90 -12.06 -13.42
N GLY A 109 46.80 -12.55 -12.20
CA GLY A 109 47.18 -11.85 -10.97
C GLY A 109 46.15 -10.85 -10.43
N SER A 110 45.28 -10.30 -11.27
CA SER A 110 44.18 -9.37 -10.90
C SER A 110 43.11 -9.38 -11.98
N LEU A 111 41.93 -8.85 -11.65
CA LEU A 111 40.98 -8.43 -12.66
C LEU A 111 41.59 -7.30 -13.51
N LYS A 112 41.13 -7.16 -14.77
CA LYS A 112 41.64 -6.13 -15.68
C LYS A 112 40.50 -5.29 -16.20
N PRO A 113 40.49 -3.97 -15.95
CA PRO A 113 39.55 -3.08 -16.64
C PRO A 113 39.82 -3.06 -18.15
N CYS A 114 38.75 -3.07 -18.94
CA CYS A 114 38.86 -2.87 -20.39
C CYS A 114 38.50 -1.43 -20.70
N ILE A 115 39.32 -0.78 -21.52
CA ILE A 115 39.10 0.58 -22.05
C ILE A 115 39.20 0.61 -23.56
N ILE A 116 38.50 1.56 -24.20
CA ILE A 116 38.51 1.73 -25.64
C ILE A 116 39.15 3.07 -25.99
N GLY A 117 39.94 3.07 -27.06
CA GLY A 117 40.48 4.28 -27.67
C GLY A 117 39.85 4.52 -29.05
N SER A 118 40.02 5.71 -29.61
CA SER A 118 39.54 6.05 -30.97
C SER A 118 40.33 5.42 -32.10
N ASP A 119 41.53 4.89 -31.81
CA ASP A 119 42.48 4.37 -32.81
C ASP A 119 42.69 5.35 -33.99
N ALA A 120 42.82 6.63 -33.66
CA ALA A 120 42.85 7.71 -34.63
C ALA A 120 44.22 7.78 -35.30
N HIS A 121 44.24 7.68 -36.63
CA HIS A 121 45.42 7.89 -37.50
C HIS A 121 45.44 9.28 -38.16
N SER A 122 44.45 10.13 -37.85
CA SER A 122 44.36 11.53 -38.33
C SER A 122 43.62 12.37 -37.24
N LEU A 123 43.85 13.70 -37.25
CA LEU A 123 43.33 14.60 -36.23
C LEU A 123 41.79 14.66 -36.22
N ASP A 124 41.16 14.53 -37.36
CA ASP A 124 39.71 14.51 -37.51
C ASP A 124 39.05 13.26 -36.90
N LYS A 125 39.82 12.19 -36.68
CA LYS A 125 39.35 10.96 -36.04
C LYS A 125 39.60 10.88 -34.52
N VAL A 126 40.31 11.82 -33.95
CA VAL A 126 40.56 11.90 -32.52
C VAL A 126 39.24 12.11 -31.81
N GLY A 127 38.88 11.23 -30.89
CA GLY A 127 37.62 11.29 -30.16
C GLY A 127 36.41 10.71 -30.90
N VAL A 128 36.59 10.16 -32.10
CA VAL A 128 35.54 9.42 -32.81
C VAL A 128 35.67 7.93 -32.50
N PHE A 129 34.69 7.40 -31.81
CA PHE A 129 34.71 6.02 -31.32
C PHE A 129 33.81 5.11 -32.15
N PRO A 130 34.14 3.81 -32.32
CA PRO A 130 33.28 2.84 -32.99
C PRO A 130 31.90 2.72 -32.28
N ASN A 131 30.83 2.87 -33.09
CA ASN A 131 29.43 2.82 -32.61
C ASN A 131 29.11 3.84 -31.52
N ASP A 132 29.76 4.99 -31.54
CA ASP A 132 29.62 6.09 -30.56
C ASP A 132 29.81 5.64 -29.08
N ARG A 133 30.43 4.47 -28.85
CA ARG A 133 30.72 3.95 -27.52
C ARG A 133 32.03 4.51 -27.01
N ILE A 134 32.00 5.07 -25.80
CA ILE A 134 33.16 5.60 -25.09
C ILE A 134 33.39 4.86 -23.79
N THR A 135 34.59 5.00 -23.23
CA THR A 135 34.87 4.47 -21.89
C THR A 135 34.50 5.49 -20.83
N TRP A 136 33.55 5.15 -20.01
CA TRP A 136 33.20 5.90 -18.83
C TRP A 136 34.01 5.37 -17.64
N ILE A 137 34.68 6.25 -16.94
CA ILE A 137 35.48 5.94 -15.76
C ILE A 137 34.89 6.67 -14.56
N LYS A 138 34.59 5.92 -13.51
CA LYS A 138 34.07 6.42 -12.25
C LYS A 138 35.25 6.67 -11.30
N ALA A 139 35.88 7.80 -11.40
CA ALA A 139 37.01 8.24 -10.59
C ALA A 139 37.30 9.71 -10.82
N ASP A 140 38.08 10.34 -9.96
CA ASP A 140 38.62 11.69 -10.17
C ASP A 140 39.54 11.70 -11.39
N PRO A 141 39.59 12.81 -12.15
CA PRO A 141 40.47 12.92 -13.33
C PRO A 141 41.95 13.13 -12.93
N THR A 142 42.43 12.23 -12.08
CA THR A 142 43.80 12.21 -11.56
C THR A 142 44.46 10.85 -11.84
N PHE A 143 45.79 10.76 -11.66
CA PHE A 143 46.47 9.47 -11.78
C PHE A 143 46.06 8.49 -10.70
N GLU A 144 45.81 8.98 -9.45
CA GLU A 144 45.29 8.16 -8.35
C GLU A 144 43.87 7.66 -8.65
N GLY A 145 43.01 8.49 -9.25
CA GLY A 145 41.68 8.09 -9.71
C GLY A 145 41.77 7.00 -10.79
N LEU A 146 42.67 7.16 -11.77
CA LEU A 146 42.89 6.13 -12.76
C LEU A 146 43.41 4.80 -12.16
N LYS A 147 44.24 4.86 -11.12
CA LYS A 147 44.67 3.65 -10.38
C LYS A 147 43.51 2.96 -9.66
N GLN A 148 42.50 3.69 -9.22
CA GLN A 148 41.37 3.15 -8.50
C GLN A 148 40.53 2.17 -9.33
N ILE A 149 40.45 2.35 -10.65
CA ILE A 149 39.71 1.44 -11.53
C ILE A 149 40.28 0.01 -11.55
N LEU A 150 41.54 -0.16 -11.13
CA LEU A 150 42.21 -1.47 -11.08
C LEU A 150 41.65 -2.36 -9.98
N PHE A 151 41.11 -1.77 -8.91
CA PHE A 151 40.59 -2.52 -7.76
C PHE A 151 39.16 -3.03 -8.00
N GLU A 152 38.30 -2.23 -8.66
CA GLU A 152 36.89 -2.55 -8.89
C GLU A 152 36.48 -2.30 -10.35
N PRO A 153 37.11 -2.98 -11.33
CA PRO A 153 36.91 -2.68 -12.76
C PRO A 153 35.45 -2.83 -13.20
N LYS A 154 34.73 -3.78 -12.64
CA LYS A 154 33.32 -4.01 -12.95
C LYS A 154 32.40 -2.84 -12.54
N GLU A 155 32.70 -2.18 -11.44
CA GLU A 155 31.86 -1.09 -10.93
C GLU A 155 32.30 0.28 -11.44
N ARG A 156 33.59 0.44 -11.75
CA ARG A 156 34.19 1.72 -12.08
C ARG A 156 34.44 1.97 -13.57
N VAL A 157 34.30 0.95 -14.43
CA VAL A 157 34.52 1.10 -15.86
C VAL A 157 33.33 0.57 -16.64
N ARG A 158 32.82 1.38 -17.57
CA ARG A 158 31.76 1.02 -18.51
C ARG A 158 32.12 1.50 -19.92
N ILE A 159 31.82 0.66 -20.91
CA ILE A 159 31.93 1.04 -22.30
C ILE A 159 30.51 1.10 -22.89
N SER A 160 29.99 2.31 -23.10
CA SER A 160 28.62 2.54 -23.55
C SER A 160 28.53 3.85 -24.35
N ASP A 161 27.45 3.99 -25.12
CA ASP A 161 27.08 5.19 -25.86
C ASP A 161 26.42 6.26 -24.99
N ALA A 162 25.86 5.85 -23.85
CA ALA A 162 25.23 6.74 -22.88
C ALA A 162 25.92 6.69 -21.52
N MET A 163 25.82 7.79 -20.78
CA MET A 163 26.34 7.87 -19.41
C MET A 163 25.68 6.82 -18.50
N PRO A 164 26.46 5.97 -17.81
CA PRO A 164 25.94 5.02 -16.83
C PRO A 164 25.25 5.71 -15.66
N ASP A 165 24.34 5.00 -14.99
CA ASP A 165 23.66 5.43 -13.77
C ASP A 165 22.98 6.82 -13.90
N PHE A 166 22.38 7.08 -15.09
CA PHE A 166 21.72 8.34 -15.40
C PHE A 166 20.59 8.64 -14.41
N LYS A 167 20.55 9.88 -13.93
CA LYS A 167 19.49 10.42 -13.09
C LYS A 167 19.07 11.78 -13.65
N TYR A 168 17.80 12.13 -13.47
CA TYR A 168 17.32 13.45 -13.88
C TYR A 168 17.87 14.55 -12.95
N ASP A 169 18.36 15.65 -13.51
CA ASP A 169 18.99 16.75 -12.78
C ASP A 169 18.09 17.35 -11.69
N TYR A 170 16.77 17.36 -11.90
CA TYR A 170 15.80 17.84 -10.90
C TYR A 170 15.67 16.92 -9.66
N ASN A 171 16.23 15.71 -9.69
CA ASN A 171 16.27 14.73 -8.60
C ASN A 171 17.65 14.65 -7.90
N ILE A 172 18.57 15.54 -8.21
CA ILE A 172 19.92 15.53 -7.67
C ILE A 172 20.20 16.85 -6.96
N ILE A 173 20.60 16.79 -5.70
CA ILE A 173 21.19 17.92 -4.99
C ILE A 173 22.64 18.04 -5.46
N ASP A 174 22.99 19.18 -6.05
CA ASP A 174 24.30 19.44 -6.61
C ASP A 174 25.28 19.92 -5.54
N HIS A 175 24.88 20.89 -4.75
CA HIS A 175 25.67 21.38 -3.62
C HIS A 175 24.82 22.04 -2.55
N VAL A 176 25.41 22.18 -1.37
CA VAL A 176 24.81 22.87 -0.23
C VAL A 176 25.69 24.01 0.20
N VAL A 177 25.11 25.21 0.34
CA VAL A 177 25.78 26.40 0.88
C VAL A 177 25.38 26.60 2.32
N LEU A 178 26.35 26.64 3.21
CA LEU A 178 26.19 26.83 4.65
C LEU A 178 26.69 28.22 5.01
N ASN A 179 25.81 29.06 5.58
CA ASN A 179 26.17 30.47 5.89
C ASN A 179 25.57 30.92 7.22
N THR A 180 26.00 30.31 8.33
CA THR A 180 25.61 30.73 9.67
C THR A 180 26.85 31.24 10.44
N ALA A 181 26.87 32.51 10.76
CA ALA A 181 27.99 33.16 11.42
C ALA A 181 28.42 32.41 12.70
N GLY A 182 29.73 32.15 12.82
CA GLY A 182 30.31 31.43 13.95
C GLY A 182 30.04 29.91 13.99
N VAL A 183 29.14 29.42 13.19
CA VAL A 183 28.82 27.97 13.10
C VAL A 183 29.48 27.32 11.90
N TRP A 184 29.20 27.78 10.69
CA TRP A 184 29.79 27.34 9.43
C TRP A 184 29.70 28.41 8.33
N ASN A 185 30.62 28.37 7.40
CA ASN A 185 30.61 29.21 6.21
C ASN A 185 31.38 28.52 5.08
N GLN A 186 30.67 27.67 4.31
CA GLN A 186 31.29 26.91 3.22
C GLN A 186 30.27 26.34 2.25
N THR A 187 30.74 25.96 1.07
CA THR A 187 29.96 25.19 0.09
C THR A 187 30.45 23.76 0.08
N ILE A 188 29.53 22.80 0.08
CA ILE A 188 29.79 21.36 0.03
C ILE A 188 29.15 20.82 -1.25
N PRO A 189 29.92 20.43 -2.28
CA PRO A 189 29.40 19.75 -3.45
C PRO A 189 28.97 18.33 -3.10
N LEU A 190 28.03 17.77 -3.87
CA LEU A 190 27.50 16.44 -3.70
C LEU A 190 27.56 15.67 -5.00
N ASN A 191 27.91 14.40 -4.92
CA ASN A 191 27.87 13.48 -6.04
C ASN A 191 26.44 12.97 -6.28
N GLN A 192 26.11 12.62 -7.51
CA GLN A 192 24.80 12.10 -7.87
C GLN A 192 24.50 10.71 -7.31
N ASN A 193 25.50 9.98 -6.82
CA ASN A 193 25.36 8.61 -6.32
C ASN A 193 25.43 8.59 -4.77
N LEU A 194 26.53 8.13 -4.18
CA LEU A 194 26.69 8.00 -2.75
C LEU A 194 27.60 9.09 -2.18
N ASN A 195 27.08 9.82 -1.21
CA ASN A 195 27.82 10.80 -0.41
C ASN A 195 27.83 10.32 1.03
N THR A 196 28.99 10.18 1.64
CA THR A 196 29.13 9.77 3.03
C THR A 196 29.70 10.88 3.88
N ILE A 197 29.07 11.15 5.02
CA ILE A 197 29.51 12.15 5.98
C ILE A 197 30.12 11.43 7.16
N ILE A 198 31.43 11.61 7.37
CA ILE A 198 32.20 10.95 8.43
C ILE A 198 32.80 11.96 9.40
N GLY A 199 33.27 11.50 10.55
CA GLY A 199 33.90 12.35 11.57
C GLY A 199 33.73 11.75 12.97
N GLY A 200 34.45 12.28 13.94
CA GLY A 200 34.33 11.89 15.34
C GLY A 200 32.95 12.16 15.94
N ARG A 201 32.77 11.84 17.22
CA ARG A 201 31.53 12.20 17.93
C ARG A 201 31.38 13.71 18.03
N SER A 202 30.16 14.22 17.93
CA SER A 202 29.81 15.65 18.05
C SER A 202 30.43 16.57 16.99
N THR A 203 30.96 16.05 15.88
CA THR A 203 31.59 16.86 14.81
C THR A 203 30.62 17.58 13.89
N GLY A 204 29.30 17.45 14.10
CA GLY A 204 28.29 18.15 13.28
C GLY A 204 27.74 17.35 12.11
N LYS A 205 28.03 16.03 12.01
CA LYS A 205 27.52 15.15 10.94
C LYS A 205 26.00 15.15 10.85
N SER A 206 25.34 14.69 11.93
CA SER A 206 23.88 14.65 12.01
C SER A 206 23.26 16.04 11.97
N THR A 207 23.98 17.07 12.49
CA THR A 207 23.56 18.47 12.41
C THR A 207 23.45 18.95 10.96
N LEU A 208 24.46 18.66 10.13
CA LEU A 208 24.43 18.99 8.70
C LEU A 208 23.24 18.31 8.00
N LEU A 209 23.14 16.98 8.16
CA LEU A 209 22.10 16.22 7.51
C LEU A 209 20.68 16.65 7.94
N ALA A 210 20.49 16.85 9.26
CA ALA A 210 19.21 17.32 9.81
C ALA A 210 18.87 18.76 9.37
N SER A 211 19.87 19.65 9.25
CA SER A 211 19.63 21.02 8.77
C SER A 211 19.22 21.05 7.29
N MET A 212 19.78 20.17 6.47
CA MET A 212 19.30 19.96 5.10
C MET A 212 17.86 19.45 5.09
N ALA A 213 17.56 18.42 5.89
CA ALA A 213 16.20 17.85 5.97
C ALA A 213 15.17 18.86 6.50
N ALA A 214 15.57 19.72 7.44
CA ALA A 214 14.72 20.78 7.99
C ALA A 214 14.27 21.79 6.93
N LYS A 215 15.14 22.09 5.95
CA LYS A 215 14.81 22.97 4.82
C LYS A 215 13.59 22.46 4.04
N PHE A 216 13.43 21.14 3.95
CA PHE A 216 12.31 20.47 3.30
C PHE A 216 11.19 20.06 4.27
N GLN A 217 11.18 20.62 5.49
CA GLN A 217 10.17 20.33 6.54
C GLN A 217 10.07 18.83 6.90
N LYS A 218 11.20 18.10 6.81
CA LYS A 218 11.25 16.64 7.09
C LYS A 218 11.74 16.30 8.50
N ILE A 219 11.97 17.28 9.37
CA ILE A 219 12.34 17.03 10.77
C ILE A 219 11.11 16.98 11.66
N LYS A 220 11.21 16.20 12.75
CA LYS A 220 10.20 16.11 13.80
C LYS A 220 10.59 17.04 14.97
N ASN A 221 9.62 17.51 15.74
CA ASN A 221 9.85 18.27 16.96
C ASN A 221 10.51 17.37 18.02
N ASP A 222 11.83 17.50 18.18
CA ASP A 222 12.64 16.84 19.21
C ASP A 222 13.41 17.88 20.04
N GLU A 223 14.28 17.41 20.95
CA GLU A 223 15.05 18.29 21.85
C GLU A 223 15.97 19.30 21.12
N ASN A 224 16.37 18.99 19.88
CA ASN A 224 17.25 19.83 19.06
C ASN A 224 16.52 20.60 17.98
N TYR A 225 15.19 20.51 17.91
CA TYR A 225 14.39 21.06 16.81
C TYR A 225 14.65 22.54 16.57
N ASP A 226 14.60 23.38 17.62
CA ASP A 226 14.77 24.81 17.48
C ASP A 226 16.18 25.19 17.02
N PHE A 227 17.20 24.48 17.49
CA PHE A 227 18.58 24.67 17.05
C PHE A 227 18.76 24.31 15.57
N ILE A 228 18.28 23.15 15.17
CA ILE A 228 18.37 22.68 13.77
C ILE A 228 17.58 23.61 12.85
N LYS A 229 16.38 24.02 13.25
CA LYS A 229 15.53 24.91 12.48
C LYS A 229 16.21 26.29 12.30
N GLY A 230 16.80 26.85 13.37
CA GLY A 230 17.54 28.09 13.26
C GLY A 230 18.76 28.01 12.35
N LEU A 231 19.40 26.84 12.23
CA LEU A 231 20.47 26.64 11.27
C LEU A 231 19.93 26.49 9.84
N SER A 232 18.80 25.83 9.66
CA SER A 232 18.22 25.56 8.32
C SER A 232 17.83 26.82 7.58
N ASP A 233 17.55 27.93 8.28
CA ASP A 233 17.23 29.22 7.65
C ASP A 233 18.39 29.75 6.78
N ASN A 234 19.63 29.39 7.13
CA ASN A 234 20.87 29.80 6.43
C ASN A 234 21.54 28.61 5.69
N VAL A 235 20.81 27.56 5.43
CA VAL A 235 21.22 26.45 4.57
C VAL A 235 20.53 26.61 3.22
N HIS A 236 21.30 26.67 2.15
CA HIS A 236 20.80 26.79 0.78
C HIS A 236 21.13 25.53 0.01
N VAL A 237 20.10 24.87 -0.52
CA VAL A 237 20.23 23.59 -1.26
C VAL A 237 20.01 23.86 -2.74
N PHE A 238 21.06 23.64 -3.51
CA PHE A 238 21.03 23.82 -4.98
C PHE A 238 20.92 22.46 -5.67
N TRP A 239 20.00 22.40 -6.59
CA TRP A 239 19.77 21.21 -7.40
C TRP A 239 20.56 21.30 -8.70
N ARG A 240 20.87 20.17 -9.32
CA ARG A 240 21.67 20.14 -10.55
C ARG A 240 20.99 20.82 -11.73
N ASP A 241 19.66 20.97 -11.72
CA ASP A 241 18.91 21.77 -12.69
C ASP A 241 19.10 23.30 -12.52
N GLY A 242 19.95 23.73 -11.59
CA GLY A 242 20.30 25.14 -11.32
C GLY A 242 19.34 25.87 -10.40
N LEU A 243 18.34 25.20 -9.85
CA LEU A 243 17.37 25.82 -8.94
C LEU A 243 17.80 25.68 -7.49
N GLU A 244 17.64 26.76 -6.70
CA GLU A 244 17.55 26.68 -5.25
C GLU A 244 16.08 26.45 -4.91
N ALA A 245 15.73 25.31 -4.34
CA ALA A 245 14.36 24.97 -4.02
C ALA A 245 14.26 24.18 -2.73
N ASP A 246 13.31 24.58 -1.88
CA ASP A 246 12.92 23.91 -0.64
C ASP A 246 11.57 23.15 -0.76
N ASN A 247 10.91 23.27 -1.91
CA ASN A 247 9.63 22.63 -2.20
C ASN A 247 9.76 21.30 -2.97
N LYS A 248 10.98 20.88 -3.33
CA LYS A 248 11.24 19.59 -3.93
C LYS A 248 11.20 18.48 -2.88
N GLU A 249 10.98 17.25 -3.31
CA GLU A 249 10.87 16.12 -2.42
C GLU A 249 12.24 15.52 -2.06
N ILE A 250 12.42 15.17 -0.79
CA ILE A 250 13.50 14.34 -0.27
C ILE A 250 12.92 13.31 0.69
N GLU A 251 13.63 12.22 0.92
CA GLU A 251 13.38 11.30 2.04
C GLU A 251 14.46 11.47 3.10
N TYR A 252 14.06 11.48 4.37
CA TYR A 252 14.97 11.61 5.49
C TYR A 252 14.67 10.60 6.58
N PHE A 253 15.69 9.83 6.97
CA PHE A 253 15.63 8.82 8.01
C PHE A 253 16.60 9.17 9.13
N THR A 254 16.06 9.44 10.32
CA THR A 254 16.85 9.74 11.51
C THR A 254 17.47 8.50 12.11
N GLN A 255 18.55 8.68 12.91
CA GLN A 255 19.31 7.61 13.57
C GLN A 255 18.45 6.55 14.27
N ASN A 256 17.37 6.97 14.94
CA ASN A 256 16.50 6.04 15.69
C ASN A 256 15.16 5.78 14.99
N GLU A 257 14.89 6.38 13.86
CA GLU A 257 13.57 6.28 13.22
C GLU A 257 13.27 4.86 12.77
N ILE A 258 14.22 4.20 12.12
CA ILE A 258 14.10 2.82 11.66
C ILE A 258 13.89 1.87 12.85
N ALA A 259 14.65 2.05 13.94
CA ALA A 259 14.48 1.27 15.17
C ALA A 259 13.15 1.56 15.88
N ASN A 260 12.71 2.82 15.88
CA ASN A 260 11.45 3.24 16.50
C ASN A 260 10.21 2.79 15.74
N ILE A 261 10.27 2.73 14.41
CA ILE A 261 9.19 2.17 13.56
C ILE A 261 8.90 0.72 13.98
N ILE A 262 9.96 -0.03 14.31
CA ILE A 262 9.85 -1.44 14.69
C ILE A 262 9.32 -1.63 16.11
N SER A 263 9.66 -0.72 17.02
CA SER A 263 9.32 -0.82 18.46
C SER A 263 7.93 -0.25 18.81
N ARG A 264 7.34 0.58 17.96
CA ARG A 264 6.04 1.21 18.14
C ARG A 264 4.96 0.52 17.31
N ARG A 265 3.70 0.61 17.78
CA ARG A 265 2.48 0.22 17.02
C ARG A 265 2.30 0.98 15.68
N ASP A 266 3.23 1.84 15.32
CA ASP A 266 3.24 2.64 14.09
C ASP A 266 3.71 1.85 12.86
N SER A 267 4.22 0.63 13.03
CA SER A 267 4.63 -0.24 11.91
C SER A 267 3.51 -0.53 10.93
N ASP A 268 2.28 -0.73 11.43
CA ASP A 268 1.11 -1.02 10.59
C ASP A 268 0.78 0.17 9.66
N LYS A 269 0.94 1.40 10.13
CA LYS A 269 0.74 2.59 9.32
C LYS A 269 1.78 2.68 8.21
N LEU A 270 3.04 2.45 8.52
CA LEU A 270 4.12 2.44 7.55
C LEU A 270 3.90 1.35 6.49
N PHE A 271 3.57 0.13 6.91
CA PHE A 271 3.35 -0.98 5.98
C PHE A 271 2.15 -0.72 5.06
N LEU A 272 1.09 -0.10 5.59
CA LEU A 272 -0.02 0.37 4.77
C LEU A 272 0.42 1.44 3.77
N GLU A 273 1.22 2.42 4.19
CA GLU A 273 1.76 3.46 3.30
C GLU A 273 2.61 2.85 2.17
N ILE A 274 3.45 1.87 2.48
CA ILE A 274 4.24 1.13 1.48
C ILE A 274 3.31 0.40 0.49
N LEU A 275 2.34 -0.37 0.99
CA LEU A 275 1.40 -1.11 0.13
C LEU A 275 0.57 -0.16 -0.75
N THR A 276 0.11 0.95 -0.19
CA THR A 276 -0.69 1.95 -0.92
C THR A 276 0.13 2.95 -1.73
N SER A 277 1.46 2.86 -1.70
CA SER A 277 2.30 3.58 -2.68
C SER A 277 2.08 3.04 -4.10
N LEU A 278 1.74 1.75 -4.23
CA LEU A 278 1.42 1.14 -5.51
C LEU A 278 -0.02 1.49 -5.95
N PRO A 279 -0.22 2.03 -7.17
CA PRO A 279 -1.52 2.56 -7.62
C PRO A 279 -2.67 1.56 -7.54
N ASN A 280 -2.44 0.31 -7.95
CA ASN A 280 -3.45 -0.76 -7.92
C ASN A 280 -3.88 -1.13 -6.49
N MET A 281 -2.97 -1.13 -5.54
CA MET A 281 -3.28 -1.42 -4.13
C MET A 281 -3.94 -0.24 -3.43
N ARG A 282 -3.54 0.98 -3.78
CA ARG A 282 -4.20 2.21 -3.33
C ARG A 282 -5.66 2.22 -3.75
N GLU A 283 -5.94 2.03 -5.04
CA GLU A 283 -7.30 1.98 -5.56
C GLU A 283 -8.14 0.91 -4.87
N ALA A 284 -7.58 -0.30 -4.71
CA ALA A 284 -8.26 -1.39 -4.01
C ALA A 284 -8.56 -1.05 -2.54
N TYR A 285 -7.63 -0.39 -1.84
CA TYR A 285 -7.82 0.01 -0.45
C TYR A 285 -8.84 1.14 -0.30
N GLU A 286 -8.80 2.15 -1.15
CA GLU A 286 -9.78 3.25 -1.16
C GLU A 286 -11.19 2.73 -1.47
N LYS A 287 -11.31 1.84 -2.47
CA LYS A 287 -12.57 1.16 -2.77
C LYS A 287 -13.06 0.34 -1.57
N PHE A 288 -12.19 -0.44 -0.95
CA PHE A 288 -12.54 -1.20 0.25
C PHE A 288 -13.10 -0.29 1.35
N LYS A 289 -12.49 0.88 1.59
CA LYS A 289 -12.96 1.84 2.60
C LYS A 289 -14.32 2.42 2.27
N ALA A 290 -14.55 2.76 1.01
CA ALA A 290 -15.85 3.24 0.56
C ALA A 290 -16.94 2.17 0.68
N ASP A 291 -16.65 0.94 0.24
CA ASP A 291 -17.56 -0.20 0.33
C ASP A 291 -17.86 -0.58 1.80
N GLU A 292 -16.88 -0.51 2.68
CA GLU A 292 -17.02 -0.73 4.13
C GLU A 292 -18.01 0.27 4.73
N ALA A 293 -17.83 1.57 4.46
CA ALA A 293 -18.69 2.62 4.97
C ALA A 293 -20.14 2.47 4.44
N ALA A 294 -20.31 2.22 3.14
CA ALA A 294 -21.59 2.00 2.52
C ALA A 294 -22.31 0.78 3.13
N LYS A 295 -21.60 -0.31 3.35
CA LYS A 295 -22.14 -1.53 3.95
C LYS A 295 -22.67 -1.29 5.36
N PHE A 296 -21.91 -0.63 6.21
CA PHE A 296 -22.36 -0.35 7.57
C PHE A 296 -23.53 0.62 7.62
N ALA A 297 -23.58 1.60 6.74
CA ALA A 297 -24.75 2.49 6.57
C ALA A 297 -26.01 1.70 6.14
N SER A 298 -25.86 0.78 5.17
CA SER A 298 -26.94 -0.12 4.74
C SER A 298 -27.46 -0.99 5.89
N ILE A 299 -26.56 -1.60 6.66
CA ILE A 299 -26.93 -2.40 7.83
C ILE A 299 -27.72 -1.57 8.85
N GLN A 300 -27.30 -0.34 9.16
CA GLN A 300 -28.00 0.55 10.09
C GLN A 300 -29.40 0.88 9.61
N ALA A 301 -29.57 1.21 8.32
CA ALA A 301 -30.86 1.46 7.72
C ALA A 301 -31.79 0.24 7.80
N LYS A 302 -31.25 -0.95 7.48
CA LYS A 302 -32.00 -2.22 7.57
C LYS A 302 -32.37 -2.60 9.01
N VAL A 303 -31.51 -2.30 10.00
CA VAL A 303 -31.86 -2.50 11.41
C VAL A 303 -33.04 -1.62 11.79
N SER A 304 -33.04 -0.35 11.40
CA SER A 304 -34.18 0.54 11.65
C SER A 304 -35.46 0.03 10.98
N LEU A 305 -35.40 -0.42 9.74
CA LEU A 305 -36.52 -1.03 9.03
C LEU A 305 -37.02 -2.30 9.72
N PHE A 306 -36.13 -3.16 10.20
CA PHE A 306 -36.49 -4.37 10.93
C PHE A 306 -37.31 -4.04 12.19
N PHE A 307 -36.87 -3.05 12.96
CA PHE A 307 -37.58 -2.66 14.19
C PHE A 307 -38.91 -1.97 13.90
N GLU A 308 -39.01 -1.21 12.82
CA GLU A 308 -40.26 -0.65 12.36
C GLU A 308 -41.28 -1.75 11.99
N LYS A 309 -40.86 -2.71 11.15
CA LYS A 309 -41.69 -3.85 10.76
C LYS A 309 -42.07 -4.72 11.96
N ARG A 310 -41.16 -4.91 12.90
CA ARG A 310 -41.44 -5.63 14.16
C ARG A 310 -42.42 -4.90 15.02
N ARG A 311 -42.39 -3.57 15.10
CA ARG A 311 -43.42 -2.78 15.81
C ARG A 311 -44.79 -2.95 15.17
N GLN A 312 -44.87 -2.82 13.82
CA GLN A 312 -46.09 -3.06 13.06
C GLN A 312 -46.64 -4.48 13.31
N TYR A 313 -45.78 -5.49 13.34
CA TYR A 313 -46.16 -6.87 13.68
C TYR A 313 -46.75 -6.98 15.11
N ASN A 314 -46.09 -6.39 16.08
CA ASN A 314 -46.54 -6.45 17.47
C ASN A 314 -47.89 -5.72 17.68
N GLU A 315 -48.06 -4.55 17.08
CA GLU A 315 -49.31 -3.79 17.09
C GLU A 315 -50.45 -4.59 16.42
N LYS A 316 -50.18 -5.14 15.24
CA LYS A 316 -51.14 -5.95 14.52
C LYS A 316 -51.50 -7.24 15.29
N ASN A 317 -50.50 -7.92 15.88
CA ASN A 317 -50.72 -9.12 16.69
C ASN A 317 -51.57 -8.83 17.96
N ALA A 318 -51.31 -7.67 18.59
CA ALA A 318 -52.16 -7.23 19.70
C ALA A 318 -53.61 -6.95 19.24
N TYR A 319 -53.80 -6.29 18.09
CA TYR A 319 -55.08 -6.03 17.50
C TYR A 319 -55.83 -7.34 17.16
N VAL A 320 -55.18 -8.29 16.48
CA VAL A 320 -55.80 -9.61 16.17
C VAL A 320 -56.29 -10.31 17.40
N LYS A 321 -55.53 -10.26 18.51
CA LYS A 321 -55.96 -10.84 19.80
C LYS A 321 -57.20 -10.20 20.37
N THR A 322 -57.44 -8.89 20.11
CA THR A 322 -58.66 -8.21 20.59
C THR A 322 -59.88 -8.61 19.80
N LEU A 323 -59.76 -9.14 18.56
CA LEU A 323 -60.85 -9.57 17.74
C LEU A 323 -61.54 -10.86 18.21
N GLY A 324 -60.94 -11.60 19.18
CA GLY A 324 -61.50 -12.77 19.78
C GLY A 324 -60.91 -14.11 19.30
N ASP A 325 -61.33 -15.18 19.94
CA ASP A 325 -60.91 -16.55 19.61
C ASP A 325 -61.66 -17.07 18.38
N LYS A 326 -60.93 -17.20 17.25
CA LYS A 326 -61.45 -17.67 15.97
C LYS A 326 -62.17 -19.02 16.06
N GLU A 327 -61.61 -19.95 16.80
CA GLU A 327 -62.20 -21.29 16.97
C GLU A 327 -63.42 -21.27 17.92
N GLY A 328 -63.42 -20.40 18.91
CA GLY A 328 -64.53 -20.13 19.78
C GLY A 328 -65.72 -19.50 18.97
N ILE A 329 -65.42 -18.52 18.14
CA ILE A 329 -66.40 -17.88 17.27
C ILE A 329 -67.01 -18.87 16.26
N LYS A 330 -66.22 -19.76 15.66
CA LYS A 330 -66.76 -20.80 14.78
C LYS A 330 -67.72 -21.74 15.49
N ARG A 331 -67.40 -22.15 16.71
CA ARG A 331 -68.27 -23.02 17.51
C ARG A 331 -69.61 -22.34 17.85
N GLU A 332 -69.57 -21.01 18.11
CA GLU A 332 -70.78 -20.25 18.38
C GLU A 332 -71.66 -20.11 17.11
N ILE A 333 -71.03 -19.89 15.94
CA ILE A 333 -71.73 -19.92 14.63
C ILE A 333 -72.43 -21.24 14.42
N GLU A 334 -71.76 -22.39 14.68
CA GLU A 334 -72.37 -23.72 14.55
C GLU A 334 -73.54 -23.93 15.49
N LYS A 335 -73.45 -23.44 16.69
CA LYS A 335 -74.54 -23.48 17.67
C LYS A 335 -75.76 -22.67 17.21
N PHE A 336 -75.52 -21.41 16.77
CA PHE A 336 -76.60 -20.57 16.24
C PHE A 336 -77.18 -21.15 14.91
N ALA A 337 -76.36 -21.80 14.06
CA ALA A 337 -76.87 -22.46 12.88
C ALA A 337 -77.80 -23.62 13.20
N LYS A 338 -77.52 -24.43 14.24
CA LYS A 338 -78.40 -25.48 14.68
C LYS A 338 -79.72 -24.91 15.28
N GLU A 339 -79.60 -23.81 15.99
CA GLU A 339 -80.77 -23.11 16.51
C GLU A 339 -81.66 -22.56 15.39
N ARG A 340 -81.08 -21.88 14.41
CA ARG A 340 -81.73 -21.44 13.15
C ARG A 340 -82.50 -22.57 12.50
N ASP A 341 -81.83 -23.75 12.27
CA ASP A 341 -82.40 -24.89 11.57
C ASP A 341 -83.58 -25.48 12.35
N THR A 342 -83.56 -25.41 13.70
CA THR A 342 -84.67 -25.86 14.57
C THR A 342 -85.88 -24.89 14.44
N ILE A 343 -85.66 -23.61 14.47
CA ILE A 343 -86.72 -22.58 14.30
C ILE A 343 -87.36 -22.73 12.93
N GLN A 344 -86.57 -22.96 11.89
CA GLN A 344 -87.05 -23.14 10.49
C GLN A 344 -87.88 -24.40 10.32
N ARG A 345 -87.58 -25.54 10.97
CA ARG A 345 -88.37 -26.77 10.93
C ARG A 345 -89.76 -26.58 11.53
N ASN A 346 -89.92 -25.65 12.44
CA ASN A 346 -91.22 -25.37 13.07
C ASN A 346 -92.11 -24.43 12.26
N LEU A 347 -91.59 -23.86 11.16
CA LEU A 347 -92.33 -22.94 10.21
C LEU A 347 -92.78 -23.67 8.92
N THR A 348 -93.58 -24.79 9.08
CA THR A 348 -93.92 -25.74 8.00
C THR A 348 -94.65 -25.16 6.80
N ASP A 349 -95.52 -24.16 6.98
CA ASP A 349 -96.38 -23.57 5.89
C ASP A 349 -95.70 -22.50 5.02
N LYS A 350 -94.49 -22.03 5.37
CA LYS A 350 -93.73 -20.98 4.65
C LYS A 350 -92.33 -21.40 4.30
N LYS A 351 -92.03 -22.71 4.31
CA LYS A 351 -90.67 -23.23 4.19
C LYS A 351 -90.00 -22.91 2.88
N GLU A 352 -90.67 -23.03 1.74
CA GLU A 352 -90.12 -22.81 0.39
C GLU A 352 -89.78 -21.32 0.18
N LEU A 353 -90.60 -20.38 0.67
CA LEU A 353 -90.34 -18.96 0.55
C LEU A 353 -89.16 -18.51 1.44
N LEU A 354 -89.06 -19.10 2.65
CA LEU A 354 -87.92 -18.86 3.56
C LEU A 354 -86.60 -19.48 3.00
N GLU A 355 -86.62 -20.61 2.35
CA GLU A 355 -85.45 -21.17 1.65
C GLU A 355 -84.98 -20.27 0.54
N ARG A 356 -85.91 -19.77 -0.33
CA ARG A 356 -85.58 -18.80 -1.37
C ARG A 356 -85.02 -17.49 -0.80
N PHE A 357 -85.64 -16.98 0.23
CA PHE A 357 -85.15 -15.80 0.95
C PHE A 357 -83.74 -16.01 1.55
N GLN A 358 -83.45 -17.18 2.10
CA GLN A 358 -82.15 -17.50 2.65
C GLN A 358 -81.07 -17.56 1.58
N ILE A 359 -81.36 -18.13 0.44
CA ILE A 359 -80.43 -18.15 -0.71
C ILE A 359 -80.20 -16.69 -1.16
N ALA A 360 -81.27 -15.92 -1.37
CA ALA A 360 -81.13 -14.51 -1.77
C ALA A 360 -80.43 -13.66 -0.73
N ALA A 361 -80.69 -13.89 0.58
CA ALA A 361 -80.02 -13.16 1.68
C ALA A 361 -78.53 -13.53 1.75
N LYS A 362 -78.19 -14.81 1.54
CA LYS A 362 -76.77 -15.24 1.49
C LYS A 362 -76.03 -14.58 0.30
N GLU A 363 -76.62 -14.65 -0.89
CA GLU A 363 -76.06 -14.00 -2.06
C GLU A 363 -75.85 -12.51 -1.84
N LEU A 364 -76.86 -11.84 -1.25
CA LEU A 364 -76.78 -10.41 -0.93
C LEU A 364 -75.67 -10.13 0.10
N ALA A 365 -75.49 -10.98 1.12
CA ALA A 365 -74.45 -10.88 2.10
C ALA A 365 -73.04 -11.06 1.47
N ASP A 366 -72.89 -12.01 0.55
CA ASP A 366 -71.63 -12.26 -0.20
C ASP A 366 -71.29 -11.04 -1.10
N LEU A 367 -72.29 -10.45 -1.76
CA LEU A 367 -72.14 -9.22 -2.58
C LEU A 367 -71.74 -8.03 -1.71
N ARG A 368 -72.33 -7.85 -0.54
CA ARG A 368 -71.97 -6.78 0.42
C ARG A 368 -70.59 -6.98 0.99
N THR A 369 -70.15 -8.21 1.19
CA THR A 369 -68.78 -8.48 1.61
C THR A 369 -67.78 -8.07 0.52
N LYS A 370 -68.07 -8.36 -0.75
CA LYS A 370 -67.28 -7.88 -1.88
C LYS A 370 -67.26 -6.37 -1.95
N GLU A 371 -68.42 -5.69 -1.73
CA GLU A 371 -68.53 -4.23 -1.70
C GLU A 371 -67.58 -3.61 -0.66
N VAL A 372 -67.53 -4.16 0.56
CA VAL A 372 -66.62 -3.69 1.61
C VAL A 372 -65.14 -3.85 1.21
N VAL A 373 -64.79 -4.99 0.62
CA VAL A 373 -63.39 -5.25 0.18
C VAL A 373 -63.03 -4.25 -0.93
N MET A 374 -63.88 -4.10 -1.97
CA MET A 374 -63.61 -3.18 -3.07
C MET A 374 -63.53 -1.72 -2.62
N ARG A 375 -64.29 -1.32 -1.62
CA ARG A 375 -64.21 0.02 -1.01
C ARG A 375 -62.87 0.26 -0.37
N GLN A 376 -62.36 -0.74 0.39
CA GLN A 376 -61.04 -0.65 1.01
C GLN A 376 -59.92 -0.61 -0.02
N ASP A 377 -60.02 -1.43 -1.08
CA ASP A 377 -59.02 -1.45 -2.17
C ASP A 377 -58.98 -0.08 -2.88
N LEU A 378 -60.16 0.54 -3.16
CA LEU A 378 -60.25 1.88 -3.71
C LEU A 378 -59.64 2.95 -2.76
N GLU A 379 -59.86 2.87 -1.47
CA GLU A 379 -59.21 3.79 -0.50
C GLU A 379 -57.71 3.68 -0.54
N ILE A 380 -57.15 2.46 -0.58
CA ILE A 380 -55.67 2.20 -0.66
C ILE A 380 -55.14 2.71 -2.02
N LEU A 381 -55.80 2.38 -3.12
CA LEU A 381 -55.42 2.84 -4.46
C LEU A 381 -55.41 4.38 -4.58
N ASN A 382 -56.38 5.05 -3.97
CA ASN A 382 -56.41 6.51 -3.92
C ASN A 382 -55.24 7.12 -3.14
N LEU A 383 -54.80 6.49 -2.03
CA LEU A 383 -53.62 6.89 -1.31
C LEU A 383 -52.35 6.67 -2.17
N LEU A 384 -52.23 5.52 -2.86
CA LEU A 384 -51.09 5.21 -3.74
C LEU A 384 -51.02 6.17 -4.94
N SER A 385 -52.17 6.63 -5.50
CA SER A 385 -52.19 7.50 -6.65
C SER A 385 -51.57 8.89 -6.42
N SER A 386 -51.49 9.31 -5.15
CA SER A 386 -50.90 10.59 -4.73
C SER A 386 -49.46 10.45 -4.21
N SER A 387 -48.92 9.22 -4.13
CA SER A 387 -47.61 8.93 -3.55
C SER A 387 -46.54 8.72 -4.63
N ASN A 388 -45.30 9.13 -4.34
CA ASN A 388 -44.16 8.75 -5.15
C ASN A 388 -43.71 7.32 -4.74
N LEU A 389 -44.00 6.35 -5.60
CA LEU A 389 -43.77 4.92 -5.33
C LEU A 389 -42.31 4.50 -5.53
N LEU A 390 -41.59 5.23 -6.40
CA LEU A 390 -40.16 4.98 -6.65
C LEU A 390 -39.34 6.10 -6.03
N SER A 391 -38.27 5.73 -5.36
CA SER A 391 -37.29 6.64 -4.79
C SER A 391 -35.83 6.14 -5.04
N ILE A 392 -34.88 7.07 -5.02
CA ILE A 392 -33.46 6.71 -5.15
C ILE A 392 -33.02 5.99 -3.88
N ASN A 393 -32.24 4.92 -4.03
CA ASN A 393 -31.56 4.29 -2.89
C ASN A 393 -30.48 5.26 -2.36
N PRO A 394 -30.56 5.74 -1.10
CA PRO A 394 -29.61 6.69 -0.55
C PRO A 394 -28.18 6.14 -0.42
N SER A 395 -27.97 4.84 -0.62
CA SER A 395 -26.63 4.21 -0.58
C SER A 395 -25.85 4.35 -1.89
N VAL A 396 -26.41 4.93 -2.96
CA VAL A 396 -25.69 5.15 -4.21
C VAL A 396 -24.77 6.37 -4.03
N SER A 397 -23.44 6.11 -4.01
CA SER A 397 -22.40 7.14 -3.89
C SER A 397 -21.92 7.58 -5.28
N TRP A 398 -21.87 8.88 -5.51
CA TRP A 398 -21.32 9.52 -6.71
C TRP A 398 -19.85 9.93 -6.52
N LEU A 399 -19.18 9.44 -5.47
CA LEU A 399 -17.78 9.73 -5.15
C LEU A 399 -16.86 9.27 -6.28
N GLY A 400 -16.06 10.20 -6.79
CA GLY A 400 -15.08 9.94 -7.88
C GLY A 400 -15.52 10.46 -9.25
N LEU A 401 -16.75 10.94 -9.42
CA LEU A 401 -17.16 11.66 -10.63
C LEU A 401 -16.81 13.14 -10.52
N THR A 402 -16.47 13.75 -11.66
CA THR A 402 -16.36 15.21 -11.72
C THR A 402 -17.74 15.85 -11.47
N GLU A 403 -17.76 17.07 -10.94
CA GLU A 403 -18.98 17.77 -10.56
C GLU A 403 -19.98 17.87 -11.73
N ASP A 404 -19.46 18.17 -12.94
CA ASP A 404 -20.28 18.24 -14.18
C ASP A 404 -20.94 16.90 -14.55
N ILE A 405 -20.19 15.78 -14.43
CA ILE A 405 -20.73 14.44 -14.73
C ILE A 405 -21.72 14.01 -13.65
N SER A 406 -21.40 14.25 -12.38
CA SER A 406 -22.28 13.95 -11.24
C SER A 406 -23.62 14.68 -11.36
N GLN A 407 -23.59 15.94 -11.74
CA GLN A 407 -24.81 16.75 -11.97
C GLN A 407 -25.62 16.18 -13.12
N LYS A 408 -25.01 15.91 -14.28
CA LYS A 408 -25.70 15.34 -15.46
C LYS A 408 -26.37 14.00 -15.18
N VAL A 409 -25.65 13.11 -14.45
CA VAL A 409 -26.20 11.81 -14.05
C VAL A 409 -27.36 11.98 -13.07
N SER A 410 -27.22 12.87 -12.09
CA SER A 410 -28.31 13.19 -11.14
C SER A 410 -29.56 13.75 -11.80
N GLU A 411 -29.40 14.68 -12.74
CA GLU A 411 -30.48 15.27 -13.50
C GLU A 411 -31.21 14.21 -14.33
N GLU A 412 -30.49 13.34 -15.03
CA GLU A 412 -31.10 12.27 -15.83
C GLU A 412 -31.83 11.24 -14.97
N ILE A 413 -31.27 10.86 -13.82
CA ILE A 413 -31.94 9.97 -12.85
C ILE A 413 -33.23 10.62 -12.33
N GLN A 414 -33.18 11.87 -11.94
CA GLN A 414 -34.39 12.57 -11.48
C GLN A 414 -35.48 12.63 -12.57
N LYS A 415 -35.08 12.83 -13.81
CA LYS A 415 -36.01 12.86 -14.96
C LYS A 415 -36.62 11.47 -15.19
N VAL A 416 -35.82 10.40 -15.21
CA VAL A 416 -36.30 9.02 -15.36
C VAL A 416 -37.20 8.64 -14.18
N LEU A 417 -36.85 9.04 -12.96
CA LEU A 417 -37.63 8.75 -11.75
C LEU A 417 -39.00 9.47 -11.81
N ALA A 418 -39.00 10.75 -12.20
CA ALA A 418 -40.22 11.51 -12.35
C ALA A 418 -41.13 10.91 -13.43
N GLN A 419 -40.56 10.52 -14.58
CA GLN A 419 -41.30 9.89 -15.67
C GLN A 419 -41.88 8.53 -15.26
N SER A 420 -41.10 7.71 -14.56
CA SER A 420 -41.53 6.39 -14.09
C SER A 420 -42.62 6.50 -13.01
N ASN A 421 -42.47 7.43 -12.05
CA ASN A 421 -43.52 7.72 -11.07
C ASN A 421 -44.79 8.20 -11.71
N SER A 422 -44.72 9.08 -12.73
CA SER A 422 -45.89 9.53 -13.48
C SER A 422 -46.60 8.36 -14.17
N GLN A 423 -45.84 7.48 -14.85
CA GLN A 423 -46.42 6.29 -15.51
C GLN A 423 -47.14 5.35 -14.52
N LEU A 424 -46.52 5.14 -13.32
CA LEU A 424 -47.13 4.33 -12.27
C LEU A 424 -48.39 4.99 -11.69
N GLN A 425 -48.37 6.32 -11.49
CA GLN A 425 -49.55 7.06 -11.03
C GLN A 425 -50.69 6.98 -12.06
N ASP A 426 -50.41 7.08 -13.37
CA ASP A 426 -51.40 6.96 -14.42
C ASP A 426 -51.97 5.55 -14.50
N PHE A 427 -51.14 4.53 -14.33
CA PHE A 427 -51.57 3.14 -14.21
C PHE A 427 -52.52 2.95 -13.00
N VAL A 428 -52.15 3.48 -11.82
CA VAL A 428 -52.99 3.39 -10.61
C VAL A 428 -54.33 4.12 -10.82
N LYS A 429 -54.34 5.28 -11.49
CA LYS A 429 -55.57 6.01 -11.82
C LYS A 429 -56.47 5.22 -12.77
N ASP A 430 -55.90 4.53 -13.77
CA ASP A 430 -56.68 3.65 -14.68
C ASP A 430 -57.27 2.47 -13.89
N LEU A 431 -56.51 1.89 -12.94
CA LEU A 431 -56.98 0.85 -12.03
C LEU A 431 -58.14 1.36 -11.15
N ILE A 432 -58.00 2.54 -10.54
CA ILE A 432 -59.06 3.20 -9.76
C ILE A 432 -60.35 3.35 -10.62
N SER A 433 -60.22 3.81 -11.85
CA SER A 433 -61.36 3.99 -12.73
C SER A 433 -62.05 2.67 -13.05
N LYS A 434 -61.29 1.59 -13.27
CA LYS A 434 -61.86 0.25 -13.52
C LYS A 434 -62.55 -0.32 -12.27
N GLU A 435 -61.91 -0.21 -11.10
CA GLU A 435 -62.48 -0.69 -9.83
C GLU A 435 -63.70 0.14 -9.41
N ASP A 436 -63.71 1.46 -9.61
CA ASP A 436 -64.86 2.30 -9.34
C ASP A 436 -66.08 1.96 -10.23
N ASN A 437 -65.85 1.66 -11.52
CA ASN A 437 -66.91 1.19 -12.41
C ASN A 437 -67.44 -0.19 -11.96
N ALA A 438 -66.55 -1.09 -11.56
CA ALA A 438 -66.94 -2.43 -11.02
C ALA A 438 -67.69 -2.27 -9.69
N PHE A 439 -67.30 -1.37 -8.81
CA PHE A 439 -67.98 -1.02 -7.56
C PHE A 439 -69.38 -0.48 -7.83
N LYS A 440 -69.55 0.42 -8.79
CA LYS A 440 -70.87 0.94 -9.19
C LYS A 440 -71.77 -0.15 -9.78
N ALA A 441 -71.18 -1.09 -10.55
CA ALA A 441 -71.94 -2.23 -11.09
C ALA A 441 -72.39 -3.16 -9.95
N LEU A 442 -71.52 -3.47 -9.03
CA LEU A 442 -71.82 -4.26 -7.82
C LEU A 442 -72.90 -3.64 -6.97
N ALA A 443 -72.84 -2.30 -6.75
CA ALA A 443 -73.87 -1.56 -6.02
C ALA A 443 -75.26 -1.66 -6.68
N ARG A 444 -75.32 -1.62 -8.03
CA ARG A 444 -76.59 -1.83 -8.79
C ARG A 444 -77.10 -3.27 -8.58
N GLU A 445 -76.24 -4.28 -8.71
CA GLU A 445 -76.61 -5.68 -8.51
C GLU A 445 -77.16 -5.92 -7.07
N ILE A 446 -76.52 -5.33 -6.06
CA ILE A 446 -76.98 -5.34 -4.66
C ILE A 446 -78.40 -4.75 -4.55
N ASN A 447 -78.63 -3.62 -5.19
CA ASN A 447 -79.92 -2.94 -5.15
C ASN A 447 -81.01 -3.73 -5.89
N GLU A 448 -80.68 -4.31 -7.05
CA GLU A 448 -81.60 -5.18 -7.77
C GLU A 448 -82.01 -6.44 -6.96
N LYS A 449 -81.04 -7.13 -6.40
CA LYS A 449 -81.30 -8.28 -5.57
C LYS A 449 -82.05 -7.96 -4.28
N GLN A 450 -81.78 -6.77 -3.67
CA GLN A 450 -82.47 -6.31 -2.51
C GLN A 450 -83.92 -5.96 -2.77
N ASN A 451 -84.28 -5.54 -3.98
CA ASN A 451 -85.66 -5.14 -4.42
C ASN A 451 -86.43 -6.32 -5.08
N ALA A 452 -85.75 -7.47 -5.28
CA ALA A 452 -86.45 -8.67 -5.78
C ALA A 452 -87.60 -9.09 -4.90
N SER A 453 -88.70 -9.55 -5.50
CA SER A 453 -89.93 -9.94 -4.78
C SER A 453 -89.72 -10.99 -3.78
N ASP A 454 -88.94 -12.06 -4.13
CA ASP A 454 -88.60 -13.17 -3.24
C ASP A 454 -87.84 -12.73 -1.98
N TYR A 455 -86.95 -11.69 -2.13
CA TYR A 455 -86.25 -11.14 -1.00
C TYR A 455 -87.16 -10.26 -0.14
N GLN A 456 -87.98 -9.42 -0.72
CA GLN A 456 -88.83 -8.53 0.06
C GLN A 456 -89.97 -9.26 0.77
N GLU A 457 -90.62 -10.25 0.14
CA GLU A 457 -91.69 -11.05 0.77
C GLU A 457 -91.09 -11.96 1.86
N GLY A 458 -89.97 -12.62 1.57
CA GLY A 458 -89.30 -13.43 2.61
C GLY A 458 -88.76 -12.62 3.77
N LYS A 459 -88.35 -11.35 3.53
CA LYS A 459 -87.92 -10.43 4.58
C LYS A 459 -89.05 -10.04 5.53
N LYS A 460 -90.26 -9.83 5.05
CA LYS A 460 -91.46 -9.54 5.91
C LYS A 460 -91.71 -10.72 6.86
N ILE A 461 -91.69 -11.94 6.37
CA ILE A 461 -91.87 -13.13 7.20
C ILE A 461 -90.75 -13.31 8.22
N PHE A 462 -89.52 -12.99 7.78
CA PHE A 462 -88.34 -13.03 8.60
C PHE A 462 -88.38 -12.00 9.76
N ASP A 463 -88.79 -10.73 9.44
CA ASP A 463 -88.89 -9.67 10.43
C ASP A 463 -90.05 -9.88 11.43
N GLU A 464 -91.14 -10.59 11.06
CA GLU A 464 -92.22 -11.02 11.95
C GLU A 464 -91.75 -12.07 12.98
N ASN A 465 -90.69 -12.84 12.65
CA ASN A 465 -90.12 -13.84 13.57
C ASN A 465 -88.85 -13.31 14.26
N LYS A 466 -89.01 -12.57 15.35
CA LYS A 466 -87.96 -11.91 16.09
C LYS A 466 -86.81 -12.85 16.50
N ASN A 467 -87.09 -14.11 16.81
CA ASN A 467 -86.04 -15.08 17.23
C ASN A 467 -85.17 -15.51 16.04
N LEU A 468 -85.78 -15.79 14.88
CA LEU A 468 -85.04 -16.14 13.64
C LEU A 468 -84.17 -14.95 13.18
N SER A 469 -84.73 -13.75 13.20
CA SER A 469 -84.01 -12.54 12.84
C SER A 469 -82.81 -12.32 13.73
N HIS A 470 -82.96 -12.51 15.06
CA HIS A 470 -81.87 -12.35 16.03
C HIS A 470 -80.75 -13.41 15.79
N VAL A 471 -81.11 -14.69 15.62
CA VAL A 471 -80.11 -15.77 15.40
C VAL A 471 -79.34 -15.54 14.10
N MET A 472 -80.00 -15.13 13.04
CA MET A 472 -79.32 -14.82 11.73
C MET A 472 -78.44 -13.58 11.82
N GLU A 473 -78.87 -12.55 12.57
CA GLU A 473 -78.01 -11.37 12.84
C GLU A 473 -76.76 -11.76 13.60
N GLN A 474 -76.88 -12.62 14.64
CA GLN A 474 -75.71 -13.15 15.37
C GLN A 474 -74.74 -13.92 14.46
N ILE A 475 -75.27 -14.83 13.60
CA ILE A 475 -74.48 -15.57 12.63
C ILE A 475 -73.77 -14.61 11.70
N SER A 476 -74.45 -13.61 11.14
CA SER A 476 -73.88 -12.60 10.25
C SER A 476 -72.75 -11.80 10.91
N ASN A 477 -72.99 -11.33 12.13
CA ASN A 477 -72.00 -10.53 12.88
C ASN A 477 -70.75 -11.38 13.20
N LEU A 478 -70.91 -12.61 13.67
CA LEU A 478 -69.81 -13.51 13.96
C LEU A 478 -69.06 -13.95 12.69
N SER A 479 -69.78 -14.12 11.55
CA SER A 479 -69.15 -14.43 10.28
C SER A 479 -68.30 -13.25 9.76
N LYS A 480 -68.77 -12.00 9.91
CA LYS A 480 -67.99 -10.79 9.57
C LYS A 480 -66.71 -10.72 10.45
N GLN A 481 -66.88 -11.07 11.75
CA GLN A 481 -65.75 -11.07 12.68
C GLN A 481 -64.70 -12.09 12.27
N ILE A 482 -65.06 -13.32 11.82
CA ILE A 482 -64.12 -14.33 11.29
C ILE A 482 -63.42 -13.81 10.03
N LEU A 483 -64.14 -13.18 9.12
CA LEU A 483 -63.55 -12.60 7.91
C LEU A 483 -62.50 -11.56 8.28
N LEU A 484 -62.81 -10.68 9.24
CA LEU A 484 -61.85 -9.69 9.73
C LEU A 484 -60.63 -10.32 10.36
N ILE A 485 -60.83 -11.33 11.26
CA ILE A 485 -59.70 -12.07 11.86
C ILE A 485 -58.85 -12.73 10.79
N ASN A 486 -59.42 -13.35 9.75
CA ASN A 486 -58.65 -13.99 8.67
C ASN A 486 -57.82 -12.97 7.92
N LYS A 487 -58.41 -11.84 7.51
CA LYS A 487 -57.70 -10.75 6.79
C LYS A 487 -56.55 -10.21 7.61
N GLU A 488 -56.79 -9.90 8.88
CA GLU A 488 -55.74 -9.36 9.74
C GLU A 488 -54.67 -10.38 10.10
N SER A 489 -55.03 -11.67 10.19
CA SER A 489 -54.07 -12.76 10.37
C SER A 489 -53.19 -12.97 9.16
N GLN A 490 -53.71 -12.76 7.95
CA GLN A 490 -52.91 -12.80 6.72
C GLN A 490 -51.85 -11.70 6.69
N ILE A 491 -52.27 -10.45 7.03
CA ILE A 491 -51.33 -9.30 7.13
C ILE A 491 -50.24 -9.60 8.17
N LEU A 492 -50.63 -10.19 9.30
CA LEU A 492 -49.71 -10.60 10.36
C LEU A 492 -48.67 -11.62 9.86
N GLU A 493 -49.11 -12.59 9.06
CA GLU A 493 -48.22 -13.59 8.44
C GLU A 493 -47.22 -12.95 7.46
N GLU A 494 -47.68 -12.00 6.64
CA GLU A 494 -46.84 -11.23 5.72
C GLU A 494 -45.77 -10.42 6.45
N LEU A 495 -46.16 -9.66 7.50
CA LEU A 495 -45.24 -8.94 8.34
C LEU A 495 -44.21 -9.86 9.03
N SER A 496 -44.64 -11.05 9.47
CA SER A 496 -43.74 -12.06 10.01
C SER A 496 -42.69 -12.55 8.98
N LYS A 497 -43.12 -12.76 7.75
CA LYS A 497 -42.21 -13.14 6.63
C LYS A 497 -41.23 -12.01 6.34
N GLU A 498 -41.70 -10.77 6.24
CA GLU A 498 -40.84 -9.62 6.01
C GLU A 498 -39.77 -9.49 7.12
N CYS A 499 -40.16 -9.57 8.38
CA CYS A 499 -39.21 -9.53 9.51
C CYS A 499 -38.13 -10.63 9.41
N LYS A 500 -38.52 -11.87 9.05
CA LYS A 500 -37.58 -12.99 8.88
C LYS A 500 -36.63 -12.75 7.71
N THR A 501 -37.12 -12.23 6.59
CA THR A 501 -36.32 -11.90 5.41
C THR A 501 -35.29 -10.84 5.74
N ILE A 502 -35.71 -9.72 6.34
CA ILE A 502 -34.81 -8.62 6.74
C ILE A 502 -33.76 -9.12 7.74
N ALA A 503 -34.15 -9.94 8.73
CA ALA A 503 -33.20 -10.50 9.70
C ALA A 503 -32.15 -11.42 9.02
N SER A 504 -32.55 -12.22 8.04
CA SER A 504 -31.63 -13.05 7.25
C SER A 504 -30.68 -12.22 6.40
N GLU A 505 -31.19 -11.18 5.74
CA GLU A 505 -30.38 -10.25 4.95
C GLU A 505 -29.36 -9.52 5.83
N LEU A 506 -29.74 -9.01 6.98
CA LEU A 506 -28.87 -8.37 7.95
C LEU A 506 -27.69 -9.27 8.36
N LEU A 507 -27.98 -10.52 8.70
CA LEU A 507 -26.94 -11.48 9.05
C LEU A 507 -25.99 -11.76 7.87
N ASN A 508 -26.55 -11.97 6.67
CA ASN A 508 -25.73 -12.24 5.49
C ASN A 508 -24.87 -11.02 5.11
N GLU A 509 -25.40 -9.82 5.23
CA GLU A 509 -24.70 -8.58 4.93
C GLU A 509 -23.58 -8.34 5.95
N HIS A 510 -23.79 -8.58 7.24
CA HIS A 510 -22.73 -8.54 8.25
C HIS A 510 -21.66 -9.59 7.98
N LEU A 511 -22.03 -10.83 7.63
CA LEU A 511 -21.08 -11.90 7.34
C LEU A 511 -20.29 -11.66 6.03
N SER A 512 -20.85 -10.94 5.07
CA SER A 512 -20.15 -10.58 3.84
C SER A 512 -19.01 -9.58 4.08
N TYR A 513 -18.99 -8.89 5.22
CA TYR A 513 -17.85 -8.08 5.65
C TYR A 513 -16.57 -8.90 5.84
N LEU A 514 -16.69 -10.16 6.31
CA LEU A 514 -15.54 -11.07 6.37
C LEU A 514 -14.95 -11.37 5.00
N ASP A 515 -15.79 -11.47 3.96
CA ASP A 515 -15.29 -11.66 2.59
C ASP A 515 -14.52 -10.45 2.12
N MET A 516 -15.01 -9.24 2.46
CA MET A 516 -14.31 -8.00 2.13
C MET A 516 -12.95 -7.94 2.82
N MET A 517 -12.88 -8.32 4.12
CA MET A 517 -11.60 -8.38 4.87
C MET A 517 -10.63 -9.40 4.26
N ASN A 518 -11.12 -10.59 3.88
CA ASN A 518 -10.28 -11.59 3.20
C ASN A 518 -9.81 -11.11 1.83
N SER A 519 -10.69 -10.48 1.06
CA SER A 519 -10.37 -9.96 -0.27
C SER A 519 -9.29 -8.89 -0.19
N ILE A 520 -9.45 -7.87 0.65
CA ILE A 520 -8.45 -6.80 0.77
C ILE A 520 -7.13 -7.32 1.34
N ALA A 521 -7.15 -8.23 2.31
CA ALA A 521 -5.96 -8.86 2.83
C ALA A 521 -5.18 -9.65 1.76
N SER A 522 -5.88 -10.30 0.83
CA SER A 522 -5.26 -11.03 -0.28
C SER A 522 -4.66 -10.11 -1.35
N VAL A 523 -5.27 -8.94 -1.58
CA VAL A 523 -4.78 -7.93 -2.54
C VAL A 523 -3.58 -7.17 -1.99
N LEU A 524 -3.58 -6.86 -0.69
CA LEU A 524 -2.50 -6.14 -0.02
C LEU A 524 -1.34 -7.10 0.29
N ARG A 525 -0.69 -7.58 -0.76
CA ARG A 525 0.49 -8.44 -0.68
C ARG A 525 1.49 -8.07 -1.77
N ILE A 526 2.74 -7.84 -1.36
CA ILE A 526 3.88 -7.57 -2.24
C ILE A 526 4.97 -8.58 -1.94
N GLN A 527 5.61 -9.06 -2.99
CA GLN A 527 6.81 -9.87 -2.88
C GLN A 527 7.88 -9.27 -3.81
N HIS A 528 9.03 -8.99 -3.25
CA HIS A 528 10.20 -8.52 -3.99
C HIS A 528 11.45 -9.18 -3.42
N ASP A 529 12.25 -9.81 -4.27
CA ASP A 529 13.37 -10.65 -3.85
C ASP A 529 12.94 -11.66 -2.76
N ASN A 530 13.64 -11.61 -1.60
CA ASN A 530 13.40 -12.47 -0.44
C ASN A 530 12.45 -11.85 0.60
N ILE A 531 11.80 -10.70 0.30
CA ILE A 531 10.86 -10.04 1.21
C ILE A 531 9.44 -10.23 0.72
N THR A 532 8.56 -10.60 1.65
CA THR A 532 7.11 -10.58 1.45
C THR A 532 6.49 -9.68 2.50
N LEU A 533 5.80 -8.62 2.06
CA LEU A 533 4.92 -7.82 2.91
C LEU A 533 3.49 -8.19 2.58
N SER A 534 2.71 -8.61 3.57
CA SER A 534 1.33 -9.04 3.41
C SER A 534 0.43 -8.51 4.51
N ALA A 535 -0.85 -8.31 4.17
CA ALA A 535 -1.89 -7.95 5.13
C ALA A 535 -2.67 -9.19 5.58
N GLY A 536 -3.01 -9.23 6.85
CA GLY A 536 -4.03 -10.08 7.46
C GLY A 536 -5.05 -9.21 8.18
N TYR A 537 -5.88 -9.79 9.03
CA TYR A 537 -6.75 -9.00 9.90
C TYR A 537 -6.97 -9.67 11.24
N GLU A 538 -7.21 -8.86 12.27
CA GLU A 538 -7.46 -9.33 13.63
C GLU A 538 -8.69 -8.67 14.27
N LEU A 539 -9.28 -9.36 15.25
CA LEU A 539 -10.39 -8.85 16.03
C LEU A 539 -9.92 -7.70 16.93
N LYS A 540 -10.58 -6.55 16.85
CA LYS A 540 -10.32 -5.41 17.72
C LYS A 540 -10.82 -5.66 19.13
N LYS A 541 -10.06 -5.25 20.14
CA LYS A 541 -10.48 -5.25 21.55
C LYS A 541 -11.74 -4.42 21.80
N VAL A 542 -12.00 -3.44 20.95
CA VAL A 542 -13.18 -2.56 20.99
C VAL A 542 -14.50 -3.35 20.99
N LEU A 543 -14.58 -4.54 20.38
CA LEU A 543 -15.78 -5.37 20.42
C LEU A 543 -16.09 -5.78 21.88
N GLU A 544 -15.10 -6.24 22.62
CA GLU A 544 -15.26 -6.61 24.04
C GLU A 544 -15.63 -5.40 24.89
N GLU A 545 -14.97 -4.27 24.68
CA GLU A 545 -15.27 -3.02 25.38
C GLU A 545 -16.72 -2.60 25.14
N LYS A 546 -17.20 -2.61 23.90
CA LYS A 546 -18.57 -2.26 23.53
C LYS A 546 -19.62 -3.23 24.09
N LEU A 547 -19.34 -4.52 24.07
CA LEU A 547 -20.22 -5.50 24.71
C LEU A 547 -20.30 -5.27 26.22
N ASN A 548 -19.17 -4.99 26.87
CA ASN A 548 -19.10 -4.65 28.28
C ASN A 548 -19.78 -3.31 28.61
N GLU A 549 -19.79 -2.34 27.71
CA GLU A 549 -20.54 -1.08 27.89
C GLU A 549 -22.04 -1.29 27.83
N CYS A 550 -22.55 -2.15 26.93
CA CYS A 550 -23.97 -2.34 26.71
C CYS A 550 -24.62 -3.32 27.68
N ILE A 551 -23.95 -4.46 27.98
CA ILE A 551 -24.52 -5.58 28.73
C ILE A 551 -24.21 -5.43 30.24
N SER A 552 -25.20 -5.71 31.10
CA SER A 552 -25.00 -5.73 32.53
C SER A 552 -24.34 -7.03 32.98
N LEU A 553 -23.14 -6.92 33.57
CA LEU A 553 -22.32 -8.06 33.99
C LEU A 553 -22.72 -8.64 35.41
N ARG A 554 -23.90 -8.34 35.93
CA ARG A 554 -24.34 -8.80 37.23
C ARG A 554 -24.57 -10.31 37.32
N SER A 555 -24.61 -11.00 36.19
CA SER A 555 -24.86 -12.45 36.09
C SER A 555 -23.67 -13.14 35.42
N ALA A 556 -23.26 -14.29 35.94
CA ALA A 556 -22.21 -15.13 35.34
C ALA A 556 -22.56 -15.58 33.90
N SER A 557 -23.86 -15.73 33.60
CA SER A 557 -24.32 -16.08 32.24
C SER A 557 -24.05 -14.98 31.21
N MET A 558 -24.11 -13.70 31.62
CA MET A 558 -23.79 -12.57 30.71
C MET A 558 -22.29 -12.49 30.42
N ASN A 559 -21.44 -12.73 31.42
CA ASN A 559 -19.99 -12.83 31.18
C ASN A 559 -19.66 -13.98 30.23
N ALA A 560 -20.23 -15.17 30.42
CA ALA A 560 -20.03 -16.31 29.54
C ALA A 560 -20.52 -16.02 28.10
N LEU A 561 -21.59 -15.26 27.95
CA LEU A 561 -22.11 -14.82 26.66
C LEU A 561 -21.08 -13.95 25.92
N ILE A 562 -20.52 -12.93 26.58
CA ILE A 562 -19.50 -12.05 25.98
C ILE A 562 -18.26 -12.83 25.59
N VAL A 563 -17.73 -13.66 26.48
CA VAL A 563 -16.58 -14.51 26.22
C VAL A 563 -16.82 -15.40 24.98
N ASN A 564 -18.01 -16.00 24.88
CA ASN A 564 -18.37 -16.82 23.72
C ASN A 564 -18.41 -15.98 22.43
N VAL A 565 -19.01 -14.79 22.45
CA VAL A 565 -19.04 -13.90 21.28
C VAL A 565 -17.63 -13.60 20.79
N ILE A 566 -16.75 -13.17 21.70
CA ILE A 566 -15.34 -12.86 21.37
C ILE A 566 -14.65 -14.09 20.78
N PHE A 567 -14.78 -15.24 21.41
CA PHE A 567 -14.18 -16.49 20.96
C PHE A 567 -14.63 -16.91 19.55
N GLN A 568 -15.94 -16.77 19.22
CA GLN A 568 -16.44 -17.10 17.90
C GLN A 568 -15.95 -16.10 16.83
N TYR A 569 -15.86 -14.82 17.13
CA TYR A 569 -15.29 -13.82 16.22
C TYR A 569 -13.79 -14.03 15.98
N GLN A 570 -13.04 -14.48 17.01
CA GLN A 570 -11.61 -14.81 16.86
C GLN A 570 -11.37 -15.97 15.88
N LYS A 571 -12.31 -16.90 15.72
CA LYS A 571 -12.21 -17.97 14.72
C LYS A 571 -12.24 -17.47 13.27
N LYS A 572 -12.77 -16.28 13.04
CA LYS A 572 -12.86 -15.64 11.70
C LYS A 572 -13.62 -16.48 10.65
N THR A 573 -14.48 -17.42 11.09
CA THR A 573 -15.28 -18.26 10.19
C THR A 573 -16.73 -17.80 10.17
N LYS A 574 -17.33 -17.74 8.96
CA LYS A 574 -18.71 -17.27 8.80
C LYS A 574 -19.71 -18.11 9.61
N ASP A 575 -19.54 -19.43 9.60
CA ASP A 575 -20.48 -20.33 10.29
C ASP A 575 -20.46 -20.14 11.80
N SER A 576 -19.25 -20.01 12.40
CA SER A 576 -19.11 -19.75 13.85
C SER A 576 -19.78 -18.43 14.25
N ILE A 577 -19.52 -17.37 13.48
CA ILE A 577 -20.08 -16.03 13.76
C ILE A 577 -21.59 -16.04 13.50
N LYS A 578 -22.08 -16.68 12.44
CA LYS A 578 -23.49 -16.77 12.09
C LYS A 578 -24.32 -17.42 13.19
N GLU A 579 -23.90 -18.58 13.68
CA GLU A 579 -24.62 -19.28 14.73
C GLU A 579 -24.58 -18.51 16.07
N CYS A 580 -23.42 -17.93 16.40
CA CYS A 580 -23.28 -17.08 17.57
C CYS A 580 -24.20 -15.85 17.51
N LEU A 581 -24.24 -15.15 16.37
CA LEU A 581 -25.10 -13.97 16.18
C LEU A 581 -26.57 -14.34 16.22
N LYS A 582 -27.00 -15.44 15.62
CA LYS A 582 -28.39 -15.91 15.71
C LYS A 582 -28.81 -16.10 17.16
N ASP A 583 -28.00 -16.79 17.96
CA ASP A 583 -28.28 -17.00 19.39
C ASP A 583 -28.34 -15.67 20.16
N LEU A 584 -27.32 -14.81 19.95
CA LEU A 584 -27.21 -13.51 20.58
C LEU A 584 -28.42 -12.60 20.29
N LEU A 585 -28.79 -12.49 19.01
CA LEU A 585 -29.90 -11.67 18.54
C LEU A 585 -31.23 -12.20 19.04
N ASN A 586 -31.42 -13.52 19.03
CA ASN A 586 -32.65 -14.13 19.60
C ASN A 586 -32.79 -13.89 21.10
N LYS A 587 -31.73 -14.02 21.88
CA LYS A 587 -31.72 -13.70 23.31
C LYS A 587 -32.03 -12.23 23.58
N ALA A 588 -31.43 -11.32 22.79
CA ALA A 588 -31.74 -9.89 22.90
C ALA A 588 -33.23 -9.59 22.61
N LEU A 589 -33.76 -10.18 21.51
CA LEU A 589 -35.15 -9.97 21.11
C LEU A 589 -36.19 -10.58 22.04
N ARG A 590 -35.80 -11.61 22.81
CA ARG A 590 -36.67 -12.23 23.87
C ARG A 590 -36.55 -11.55 25.21
N GLY A 591 -35.65 -10.54 25.38
CA GLY A 591 -35.42 -9.88 26.64
C GLY A 591 -34.60 -10.70 27.64
N GLU A 592 -33.87 -11.72 27.18
CA GLU A 592 -32.99 -12.55 27.99
C GLU A 592 -31.66 -11.86 28.32
N ILE A 593 -31.34 -10.76 27.61
CA ILE A 593 -30.15 -9.94 27.83
C ILE A 593 -30.53 -8.70 28.63
N THR A 594 -29.85 -8.50 29.75
CA THR A 594 -30.01 -7.31 30.59
C THR A 594 -29.05 -6.21 30.12
N PHE A 595 -29.60 -5.12 29.63
CA PHE A 595 -28.80 -3.95 29.19
C PHE A 595 -28.57 -2.98 30.36
N LYS A 596 -27.48 -2.21 30.24
CA LYS A 596 -27.20 -1.07 31.13
C LYS A 596 -28.06 0.14 30.73
N ASN A 597 -28.18 1.12 31.64
CA ASN A 597 -28.96 2.34 31.39
C ASN A 597 -28.43 3.05 30.13
N GLY A 598 -29.37 3.44 29.26
CA GLY A 598 -29.05 4.11 27.98
C GLY A 598 -28.95 3.17 26.80
N TYR A 599 -29.02 1.86 26.99
CA TYR A 599 -29.00 0.87 25.89
C TYR A 599 -30.33 0.10 25.85
N ASP A 600 -30.79 -0.11 24.63
CA ASP A 600 -31.95 -0.94 24.32
C ASP A 600 -31.61 -2.04 23.30
N VAL A 601 -32.59 -2.88 23.00
CA VAL A 601 -32.39 -3.98 22.02
C VAL A 601 -32.03 -3.46 20.64
N GLN A 602 -32.61 -2.34 20.20
CA GLN A 602 -32.38 -1.78 18.87
C GLN A 602 -30.94 -1.23 18.77
N SER A 603 -30.53 -0.40 19.72
CA SER A 603 -29.18 0.17 19.76
C SER A 603 -28.12 -0.91 19.87
N PHE A 604 -28.36 -1.96 20.66
CA PHE A 604 -27.46 -3.11 20.79
C PHE A 604 -27.32 -3.89 19.45
N ILE A 605 -28.45 -4.22 18.80
CA ILE A 605 -28.41 -4.94 17.50
C ILE A 605 -27.76 -4.08 16.42
N SER A 606 -28.06 -2.78 16.41
CA SER A 606 -27.40 -1.85 15.50
C SER A 606 -25.88 -1.84 15.72
N MET A 607 -25.43 -1.71 16.94
CA MET A 607 -24.02 -1.70 17.32
C MET A 607 -23.32 -2.98 16.88
N ILE A 608 -23.85 -4.16 17.22
CA ILE A 608 -23.18 -5.44 16.97
C ILE A 608 -23.08 -5.75 15.47
N LEU A 609 -24.11 -5.42 14.68
CA LEU A 609 -24.16 -5.73 13.25
C LEU A 609 -23.46 -4.69 12.36
N SER A 610 -23.46 -3.40 12.75
CA SER A 610 -22.83 -2.32 11.98
C SER A 610 -21.44 -1.89 12.48
N GLY A 611 -20.89 -2.61 13.47
CA GLY A 611 -19.57 -2.29 14.01
C GLY A 611 -18.43 -2.83 13.15
N ASN A 612 -17.40 -2.02 12.99
CA ASN A 612 -16.13 -2.42 12.38
C ASN A 612 -15.26 -3.15 13.41
N TRP A 613 -15.41 -4.46 13.51
CA TRP A 613 -14.77 -5.29 14.54
C TRP A 613 -13.40 -5.82 14.18
N PHE A 614 -12.95 -5.69 12.92
CA PHE A 614 -11.65 -6.16 12.47
C PHE A 614 -10.74 -5.00 12.07
N SER A 615 -9.44 -5.16 12.30
CA SER A 615 -8.39 -4.26 11.81
C SER A 615 -7.42 -5.03 10.95
N LEU A 616 -6.94 -4.40 9.88
CA LEU A 616 -5.83 -4.95 9.12
C LEU A 616 -4.58 -5.00 10.00
N GLN A 617 -3.85 -6.10 9.89
CA GLN A 617 -2.55 -6.35 10.50
C GLN A 617 -1.59 -6.70 9.40
N TYR A 618 -0.37 -6.20 9.49
CA TYR A 618 0.64 -6.42 8.45
C TYR A 618 1.76 -7.30 8.99
N SER A 619 2.23 -8.19 8.14
CA SER A 619 3.36 -9.07 8.42
C SER A 619 4.41 -8.94 7.35
N VAL A 620 5.66 -8.95 7.77
CA VAL A 620 6.84 -8.98 6.90
C VAL A 620 7.57 -10.27 7.13
N ASP A 621 7.82 -10.98 6.05
CA ASP A 621 8.68 -12.17 6.01
C ASP A 621 9.92 -11.87 5.16
N TYR A 622 11.07 -12.21 5.67
CA TYR A 622 12.35 -12.08 4.98
C TYR A 622 13.14 -13.38 5.14
N GLU A 623 13.41 -14.07 4.02
CA GLU A 623 14.11 -15.35 3.96
C GLU A 623 13.46 -16.45 4.81
N GLY A 624 12.14 -16.40 5.00
CA GLY A 624 11.37 -17.37 5.79
C GLY A 624 11.27 -17.03 7.28
N ASP A 625 11.91 -15.94 7.75
CA ASP A 625 11.78 -15.44 9.12
C ASP A 625 10.72 -14.32 9.18
N ASN A 626 9.82 -14.37 10.15
CA ASN A 626 8.90 -13.27 10.42
C ASN A 626 9.64 -12.11 11.11
N LEU A 627 9.25 -10.87 10.77
CA LEU A 627 9.87 -9.65 11.35
C LEU A 627 9.89 -9.67 12.89
N SER A 628 8.86 -10.22 13.55
CA SER A 628 8.79 -10.34 15.00
C SER A 628 9.88 -11.22 15.61
N ASP A 629 10.36 -12.21 14.87
CA ASP A 629 11.29 -13.22 15.34
C ASP A 629 12.75 -12.89 15.03
N MET A 630 12.98 -11.84 14.21
CA MET A 630 14.32 -11.39 13.83
C MET A 630 15.03 -10.63 14.96
N SER A 631 16.36 -10.63 14.93
CA SER A 631 17.18 -9.75 15.78
C SER A 631 16.86 -8.26 15.48
N PRO A 632 17.07 -7.34 16.45
CA PRO A 632 16.84 -5.92 16.22
C PRO A 632 17.56 -5.36 15.00
N GLY A 633 18.78 -5.78 14.75
CA GLY A 633 19.54 -5.37 13.57
C GLY A 633 18.94 -5.88 12.27
N LYS A 634 18.66 -7.18 12.15
CA LYS A 634 18.03 -7.76 10.96
C LYS A 634 16.68 -7.06 10.65
N ARG A 635 15.90 -6.76 11.70
CA ARG A 635 14.65 -5.99 11.55
C ARG A 635 14.90 -4.60 10.94
N SER A 636 15.88 -3.85 11.48
CA SER A 636 16.22 -2.51 10.99
C SER A 636 16.61 -2.53 9.51
N PHE A 637 17.43 -3.51 9.11
CA PHE A 637 17.80 -3.68 7.71
C PHE A 637 16.60 -4.00 6.82
N VAL A 638 15.74 -4.94 7.23
CA VAL A 638 14.56 -5.34 6.47
C VAL A 638 13.60 -4.16 6.29
N VAL A 639 13.38 -3.35 7.35
CA VAL A 639 12.55 -2.15 7.26
C VAL A 639 13.17 -1.09 6.33
N LEU A 640 14.48 -0.87 6.42
CA LEU A 640 15.19 0.03 5.51
C LEU A 640 15.04 -0.46 4.05
N LYS A 641 15.22 -1.75 3.81
CA LYS A 641 15.06 -2.34 2.48
C LYS A 641 13.64 -2.19 1.96
N LEU A 642 12.63 -2.41 2.79
CA LEU A 642 11.23 -2.17 2.43
C LEU A 642 10.97 -0.72 2.03
N LEU A 643 11.44 0.23 2.83
CA LEU A 643 11.27 1.66 2.57
C LEU A 643 11.89 2.09 1.23
N LEU A 644 13.04 1.53 0.89
CA LEU A 644 13.78 1.92 -0.31
C LEU A 644 13.38 1.14 -1.56
N ASP A 645 12.99 -0.13 -1.45
CA ASP A 645 12.61 -0.97 -2.59
C ASP A 645 11.19 -0.69 -3.10
N PHE A 646 10.27 -0.39 -2.17
CA PHE A 646 8.88 -0.14 -2.52
C PHE A 646 8.52 1.34 -2.65
N SER A 647 9.51 2.23 -2.50
CA SER A 647 9.34 3.64 -2.81
C SER A 647 9.51 3.87 -4.31
N ASP A 648 8.45 4.27 -5.01
CA ASP A 648 8.53 4.73 -6.41
C ASP A 648 9.27 6.06 -6.55
N LYS A 649 9.68 6.66 -5.43
CA LYS A 649 10.33 7.95 -5.39
C LYS A 649 11.76 7.87 -5.90
N LYS A 650 12.13 8.81 -6.77
CA LYS A 650 13.49 8.97 -7.29
C LYS A 650 14.21 10.17 -6.68
N CYS A 651 13.61 10.82 -5.68
CA CYS A 651 14.20 11.93 -4.96
C CYS A 651 15.41 11.50 -4.10
N PRO A 652 16.30 12.43 -3.69
CA PRO A 652 17.42 12.14 -2.83
C PRO A 652 17.01 11.53 -1.49
N ILE A 653 17.84 10.64 -0.97
CA ILE A 653 17.66 10.00 0.34
C ILE A 653 18.74 10.48 1.30
N LEU A 654 18.33 10.94 2.47
CA LEU A 654 19.19 11.33 3.58
C LEU A 654 19.03 10.30 4.71
N ILE A 655 20.13 9.66 5.13
CA ILE A 655 20.08 8.60 6.16
C ILE A 655 21.12 8.90 7.24
N ASP A 656 20.69 8.94 8.50
CA ASP A 656 21.60 9.13 9.64
C ASP A 656 21.88 7.80 10.33
N GLN A 657 23.09 7.29 10.19
CA GLN A 657 23.66 6.12 10.85
C GLN A 657 22.78 4.85 10.74
N PRO A 658 22.56 4.31 9.53
CA PRO A 658 21.74 3.11 9.34
C PRO A 658 22.34 1.85 9.98
N GLU A 659 23.63 1.88 10.31
CA GLU A 659 24.37 0.76 10.86
C GLU A 659 24.23 0.56 12.37
N ASP A 660 23.68 1.50 13.14
CA ASP A 660 23.76 1.50 14.61
C ASP A 660 23.24 0.24 15.30
N ASN A 661 22.29 -0.45 14.69
CA ASN A 661 21.73 -1.68 15.25
C ASN A 661 22.17 -2.95 14.50
N LEU A 662 23.10 -2.84 13.54
CA LEU A 662 23.59 -3.94 12.72
C LEU A 662 24.95 -4.45 13.23
N ASP A 663 25.15 -5.76 13.20
CA ASP A 663 26.50 -6.32 13.35
C ASP A 663 27.32 -6.13 12.07
N ASN A 664 28.65 -6.18 12.21
CA ASN A 664 29.57 -5.97 11.09
C ASN A 664 29.34 -6.92 9.91
N ARG A 665 28.84 -8.12 10.16
CA ARG A 665 28.58 -9.13 9.13
C ARG A 665 27.35 -8.75 8.31
N ALA A 666 26.29 -8.31 8.97
CA ALA A 666 25.07 -7.79 8.32
C ALA A 666 25.37 -6.50 7.54
N ILE A 667 26.19 -5.60 8.11
CA ILE A 667 26.62 -4.39 7.42
C ILE A 667 27.32 -4.74 6.09
N TYR A 668 28.32 -5.62 6.12
CA TYR A 668 29.11 -5.94 4.93
C TYR A 668 28.34 -6.77 3.91
N ASN A 669 27.63 -7.80 4.33
CA ASN A 669 26.98 -8.74 3.43
C ASN A 669 25.64 -8.25 2.87
N GLU A 670 24.94 -7.38 3.61
CA GLU A 670 23.57 -6.96 3.30
C GLU A 670 23.51 -5.46 3.00
N LEU A 671 23.77 -4.59 3.99
CA LEU A 671 23.62 -3.15 3.85
C LEU A 671 24.54 -2.56 2.77
N VAL A 672 25.82 -2.94 2.74
CA VAL A 672 26.79 -2.44 1.76
C VAL A 672 26.39 -2.80 0.33
N LYS A 673 26.00 -4.05 0.11
CA LYS A 673 25.56 -4.51 -1.22
C LYS A 673 24.28 -3.77 -1.65
N TYR A 674 23.38 -3.59 -0.70
CA TYR A 674 22.14 -2.89 -0.95
C TYR A 674 22.35 -1.41 -1.32
N VAL A 675 23.19 -0.69 -0.55
CA VAL A 675 23.55 0.70 -0.85
C VAL A 675 24.25 0.82 -2.21
N ARG A 676 25.13 -0.13 -2.57
CA ARG A 676 25.78 -0.17 -3.90
C ARG A 676 24.80 -0.24 -5.06
N GLU A 677 23.72 -0.99 -4.92
CA GLU A 677 22.69 -1.07 -5.98
C GLU A 677 21.81 0.17 -5.99
N LYS A 678 21.35 0.62 -4.84
CA LYS A 678 20.44 1.77 -4.74
C LYS A 678 21.05 3.11 -5.13
N LYS A 679 22.35 3.32 -4.89
CA LYS A 679 23.04 4.54 -5.32
C LYS A 679 23.06 4.70 -6.85
N LYS A 680 22.90 3.62 -7.63
CA LYS A 680 22.78 3.69 -9.08
C LYS A 680 21.43 4.27 -9.53
N GLU A 681 20.40 4.13 -8.71
CA GLU A 681 19.03 4.58 -9.01
C GLU A 681 18.72 5.96 -8.42
N ARG A 682 19.26 6.27 -7.23
CA ARG A 682 18.94 7.48 -6.45
C ARG A 682 20.20 8.07 -5.84
N GLN A 683 20.19 9.39 -5.61
CA GLN A 683 21.23 10.02 -4.79
C GLN A 683 21.04 9.63 -3.33
N ILE A 684 22.13 9.20 -2.69
CA ILE A 684 22.15 8.84 -1.27
C ILE A 684 23.14 9.75 -0.54
N ILE A 685 22.70 10.36 0.56
CA ILE A 685 23.54 11.15 1.46
C ILE A 685 23.43 10.49 2.83
N LEU A 686 24.53 9.91 3.31
CA LEU A 686 24.53 9.02 4.46
C LEU A 686 25.58 9.46 5.50
N VAL A 687 25.16 9.60 6.76
CA VAL A 687 26.07 9.77 7.90
C VAL A 687 26.48 8.39 8.41
N THR A 688 27.77 8.16 8.57
CA THR A 688 28.29 6.88 9.09
C THR A 688 29.60 7.04 9.85
N HIS A 689 29.87 6.08 10.70
CA HIS A 689 31.20 5.88 11.34
C HIS A 689 31.76 4.47 11.05
N ASN A 690 31.17 3.75 10.10
CA ASN A 690 31.58 2.40 9.74
C ASN A 690 32.38 2.40 8.43
N PRO A 691 33.64 1.93 8.43
CA PRO A 691 34.48 1.88 7.24
C PRO A 691 33.92 0.98 6.14
N ASN A 692 33.18 -0.07 6.49
CA ASN A 692 32.58 -0.96 5.51
C ASN A 692 31.56 -0.24 4.64
N ILE A 693 30.87 0.77 5.14
CA ILE A 693 29.92 1.54 4.34
C ILE A 693 30.67 2.49 3.41
N VAL A 694 31.65 3.24 3.91
CA VAL A 694 32.38 4.22 3.10
C VAL A 694 33.19 3.54 2.00
N VAL A 695 34.03 2.59 2.39
CA VAL A 695 34.93 1.88 1.48
C VAL A 695 34.20 0.76 0.75
N GLY A 696 33.45 -0.07 1.49
CA GLY A 696 32.77 -1.23 0.94
C GLY A 696 31.62 -0.87 -0.01
N ALA A 697 30.86 0.20 0.23
CA ALA A 697 29.85 0.69 -0.72
C ALA A 697 30.43 1.64 -1.78
N ASP A 698 31.77 1.87 -1.79
CA ASP A 698 32.47 2.68 -2.77
C ASP A 698 31.86 4.10 -2.88
N SER A 699 32.00 4.87 -1.79
CA SER A 699 31.49 6.25 -1.74
C SER A 699 32.18 7.14 -2.76
N GLU A 700 31.42 7.81 -3.59
CA GLU A 700 31.93 8.74 -4.61
C GLU A 700 32.36 10.06 -4.01
N GLU A 701 31.68 10.52 -2.96
CA GLU A 701 31.98 11.73 -2.23
C GLU A 701 32.05 11.43 -0.73
N VAL A 702 33.16 11.74 -0.10
CA VAL A 702 33.33 11.63 1.36
C VAL A 702 33.48 13.02 1.94
N ILE A 703 32.61 13.35 2.88
CA ILE A 703 32.58 14.64 3.58
C ILE A 703 33.07 14.39 5.00
N VAL A 704 34.24 14.90 5.32
CA VAL A 704 34.87 14.77 6.64
C VAL A 704 34.51 15.97 7.51
N ALA A 705 33.84 15.71 8.62
CA ALA A 705 33.35 16.72 9.55
C ALA A 705 34.27 16.87 10.75
N ASN A 706 34.55 18.13 11.16
CA ASN A 706 35.25 18.45 12.42
C ASN A 706 34.55 19.55 13.21
N GLN A 707 34.58 19.39 14.53
CA GLN A 707 34.19 20.47 15.46
C GLN A 707 35.42 21.16 15.99
N ASN A 708 35.43 22.51 15.98
CA ASN A 708 36.51 23.31 16.51
C ASN A 708 36.81 22.96 17.96
N GLY A 709 38.07 22.69 18.25
CA GLY A 709 38.52 22.38 19.58
C GLY A 709 40.02 22.61 19.74
N LYS A 710 40.52 22.62 21.00
CA LYS A 710 41.91 22.87 21.30
C LYS A 710 42.89 21.95 20.57
N ASN A 711 42.52 20.66 20.44
CA ASN A 711 43.34 19.65 19.80
C ASN A 711 42.93 19.38 18.33
N ALA A 712 41.90 20.03 17.86
CA ALA A 712 41.34 19.86 16.51
C ALA A 712 40.82 21.24 16.01
N PRO A 713 41.74 22.20 15.74
CA PRO A 713 41.34 23.54 15.32
C PRO A 713 40.74 23.53 13.92
N ASN A 714 39.69 24.32 13.76
CA ASN A 714 39.10 24.64 12.45
C ASN A 714 39.66 25.97 11.92
N ASP A 715 39.57 26.18 10.61
CA ASP A 715 39.90 27.46 10.01
C ASP A 715 39.07 28.59 10.64
N ARG A 716 39.72 29.69 10.98
CA ARG A 716 39.10 30.89 11.62
C ARG A 716 38.25 30.57 12.87
N GLY A 717 38.41 29.40 13.49
CA GLY A 717 37.71 29.02 14.69
C GLY A 717 36.21 28.80 14.55
N ILE A 718 35.71 28.59 13.34
CA ILE A 718 34.29 28.25 13.10
C ILE A 718 33.92 26.92 13.78
N LYS A 719 32.70 26.82 14.32
CA LYS A 719 32.28 25.68 15.13
C LYS A 719 32.35 24.35 14.38
N PHE A 720 31.78 24.27 13.20
CA PHE A 720 31.82 23.08 12.34
C PHE A 720 32.48 23.39 10.99
N GLN A 721 33.40 22.54 10.59
CA GLN A 721 34.07 22.62 9.31
C GLN A 721 34.05 21.28 8.63
N TYR A 722 34.00 21.30 7.30
CA TYR A 722 33.95 20.10 6.48
C TYR A 722 34.99 20.19 5.37
N VAL A 723 35.66 19.09 5.04
CA VAL A 723 36.38 18.89 3.78
C VAL A 723 35.73 17.75 3.04
N HIS A 724 35.86 17.77 1.74
CA HIS A 724 35.16 16.80 0.90
C HIS A 724 36.05 16.36 -0.26
N GLY A 725 35.76 15.21 -0.84
CA GLY A 725 36.43 14.65 -2.00
C GLY A 725 36.21 13.14 -2.10
N SER A 726 36.78 12.55 -3.13
CA SER A 726 36.72 11.11 -3.38
C SER A 726 37.68 10.32 -2.48
N LEU A 727 37.53 8.99 -2.43
CA LEU A 727 38.46 8.09 -1.74
C LEU A 727 39.87 8.08 -2.38
N GLU A 728 39.98 8.54 -3.63
CA GLU A 728 41.27 8.68 -4.35
C GLU A 728 42.06 9.88 -3.90
N ASN A 729 41.41 10.87 -3.27
CA ASN A 729 42.09 12.06 -2.80
C ASN A 729 43.04 11.72 -1.66
N THR A 730 44.33 11.84 -1.93
CA THR A 730 45.43 11.53 -1.00
C THR A 730 46.47 12.64 -1.05
N SER A 731 47.00 12.99 0.09
CA SER A 731 48.12 13.95 0.18
C SER A 731 49.07 13.56 1.32
N ALA A 732 50.34 14.03 1.19
CA ALA A 732 51.31 13.85 2.23
C ALA A 732 50.86 14.59 3.51
N ARG A 733 51.02 13.94 4.67
CA ARG A 733 50.67 14.55 5.97
C ARG A 733 51.47 15.78 6.27
N ILE A 734 50.80 16.86 6.61
CA ILE A 734 51.40 18.10 7.11
C ILE A 734 51.51 17.96 8.66
N THR A 735 52.70 18.20 9.17
CA THR A 735 53.01 18.10 10.62
C THR A 735 52.96 19.43 11.34
N ASP A 736 52.54 20.52 10.68
CA ASP A 736 52.40 21.82 11.31
C ASP A 736 51.12 21.89 12.16
N ASP A 737 51.30 22.11 13.45
CA ASP A 737 50.20 22.22 14.42
C ASP A 737 49.32 23.49 14.22
N ASN A 738 49.80 24.47 13.46
CA ASN A 738 49.03 25.68 13.11
C ASN A 738 48.04 25.45 11.97
N GLU A 739 48.25 24.39 11.16
CA GLU A 739 47.34 24.06 10.09
C GLU A 739 46.03 23.47 10.66
N PRO A 740 44.84 23.89 10.18
CA PRO A 740 43.56 23.26 10.55
C PRO A 740 43.60 21.78 10.30
N ILE A 741 43.06 20.99 11.25
CA ILE A 741 43.21 19.53 11.24
C ILE A 741 42.71 18.88 9.92
N LEU A 742 41.68 19.46 9.33
CA LEU A 742 41.08 18.92 8.11
C LEU A 742 41.94 19.17 6.86
N TYR A 743 42.92 20.07 6.90
CA TYR A 743 43.84 20.34 5.77
C TYR A 743 45.19 19.65 5.90
N ARG A 744 45.39 18.90 7.01
CA ARG A 744 46.66 18.23 7.26
C ARG A 744 46.91 16.97 6.40
N CYS A 745 45.90 16.44 5.76
CA CYS A 745 46.02 15.26 4.87
C CYS A 745 44.84 15.18 3.89
N GLY A 746 44.89 14.23 2.97
CA GLY A 746 43.81 13.98 2.03
C GLY A 746 42.64 13.19 2.64
N ILE A 747 41.60 13.01 1.86
CA ILE A 747 40.38 12.29 2.27
C ILE A 747 40.66 10.83 2.64
N ARG A 748 41.50 10.16 1.87
CA ARG A 748 41.92 8.75 2.14
C ARG A 748 42.51 8.60 3.52
N GLU A 749 43.42 9.50 3.90
CA GLU A 749 44.08 9.49 5.21
C GLU A 749 43.07 9.80 6.32
N HIS A 750 42.16 10.75 6.12
CA HIS A 750 41.09 11.02 7.07
C HIS A 750 40.15 9.82 7.27
N VAL A 751 39.75 9.13 6.20
CA VAL A 751 38.96 7.90 6.29
C VAL A 751 39.68 6.85 7.13
N CYS A 752 40.98 6.63 6.86
CA CYS A 752 41.78 5.68 7.65
C CYS A 752 41.89 6.10 9.13
N ASP A 753 42.15 7.38 9.41
CA ASP A 753 42.31 7.86 10.78
C ASP A 753 41.03 7.79 11.59
N ILE A 754 39.91 8.23 11.01
CA ILE A 754 38.62 8.35 11.70
C ILE A 754 37.95 6.99 11.88
N LEU A 755 37.94 6.16 10.82
CA LEU A 755 37.17 4.94 10.81
C LEU A 755 37.97 3.70 11.22
N GLU A 756 39.29 3.68 10.94
CA GLU A 756 40.17 2.52 11.22
C GLU A 756 41.09 2.75 12.41
N GLY A 757 41.16 3.95 12.93
CA GLY A 757 42.07 4.32 14.03
C GLY A 757 43.49 4.61 13.54
N GLY A 758 43.67 4.89 12.26
CA GLY A 758 44.92 5.20 11.59
C GLY A 758 45.63 3.97 10.99
N GLU A 759 46.60 4.26 10.13
CA GLU A 759 47.31 3.26 9.34
C GLU A 759 48.01 2.19 10.22
N ASN A 760 48.58 2.59 11.36
CA ASN A 760 49.25 1.67 12.28
C ASN A 760 48.24 0.68 12.91
N ALA A 761 47.09 1.18 13.37
CA ALA A 761 46.06 0.32 13.94
C ALA A 761 45.47 -0.65 12.91
N PHE A 762 45.31 -0.21 11.67
CA PHE A 762 44.90 -1.06 10.56
C PHE A 762 45.92 -2.16 10.27
N ARG A 763 47.17 -1.81 10.10
CA ARG A 763 48.29 -2.78 9.88
C ARG A 763 48.45 -3.75 11.02
N ASP A 764 48.31 -3.31 12.28
CA ASP A 764 48.41 -4.19 13.45
C ASP A 764 47.29 -5.24 13.45
N ARG A 765 46.10 -4.88 13.05
CA ARG A 765 44.96 -5.82 12.87
C ARG A 765 45.24 -6.82 11.76
N GLU A 766 45.67 -6.37 10.57
CA GLU A 766 46.02 -7.24 9.45
C GLU A 766 47.08 -8.25 9.85
N ASN A 767 48.14 -7.80 10.53
CA ASN A 767 49.23 -8.66 11.04
C ASN A 767 48.72 -9.68 12.05
N LYS A 768 47.86 -9.27 13.00
CA LYS A 768 47.28 -10.17 14.00
C LYS A 768 46.34 -11.23 13.40
N TYR A 769 45.64 -10.90 12.36
CA TYR A 769 44.80 -11.85 11.63
C TYR A 769 45.59 -12.76 10.68
N GLY A 770 46.88 -12.47 10.41
CA GLY A 770 47.74 -13.27 9.57
C GLY A 770 47.38 -13.27 8.09
N PHE A 771 46.76 -12.20 7.62
CA PHE A 771 46.34 -12.08 6.20
C PHE A 771 47.52 -11.83 5.26
N PHE A 772 48.60 -11.25 5.74
CA PHE A 772 49.86 -11.21 4.96
C PHE A 772 50.66 -12.48 5.18
N LYS A 773 50.68 -13.33 4.17
CA LYS A 773 51.79 -14.28 4.02
C LYS A 773 52.97 -13.49 3.48
N ILE A 774 54.04 -13.40 4.31
CA ILE A 774 55.38 -12.91 3.96
C ILE A 774 55.92 -13.63 2.72
#